data_8d129282bd16f5ba489ff2cac0e0d0cc
#
_entry.id   8d129282bd16f5ba489ff2cac0e0d0cc
#
_cell.length_a   1.000
_cell.length_b   1.000
_cell.length_c   1.000
_cell.angle_alpha   90.00
_cell.angle_beta   90.00
_cell.angle_gamma   90.00
#
_symmetry.space_group_name_H-M   'P 1'
#
loop_
_entity.id
_entity.type
_entity.pdbx_description
1 polymer ?
#
loop_
_entity_poly.entity_id
_entity_poly.type
_entity_poly.pdbx_seq_one_letter_code
_entity_poly.pdbx_strand_id
1 'polypeptide(L)'
;MKRIELHTNSYYSDKLSFLFPEDIFSAKAAKECKAIAVTDHNSIFSYAKAERKAKNKGISLIYGLSLDCIDKDDRYAVTLLAKNVIGRENIFRIVSLLEDDACSVGKAITMAQLQQFREGLLVGASAIGGQLSRAISLRKSEAYLKKAAAFYDYIEIAPEPYDIGAKLMKLAKSCGITLCAVQNATIEGRAEPEEYHAFKAVAHYMAIDDQAEVFMPAKELEESFKELYILPGEQSLIEEALYNGPERVFAEIEEMPSICETMLNGSKSLHSESIHVLREAVYEALEKKYDGAPNQEAVERTQWELSKIEEYEAAEQFMLLKTAVDLLRKNNFGYRLTGALASSFVLYLLGVNEFDPMQMGLWPAHLFYCRDNLLHPELWMSKAAKNALTKELNDIYGHKLITICEEMWDGLTEAELKDVLAQYTKDICGEEEGNKLSDNGLFYMAAQRHTGTKRKVRSVNYMLPDVGRWKQLPVTEDKDSGAICLQSGEFFPDLPSINTIPTDIFDILDICCRMEDMAYEEIPYESDELFDVLCKAHSGQLVPDVADAALTIMGDWEWLHHESLDFIEPRDLRSICRTRCLTHGTQLWGNNQREMLYSNAMFAPDLICSREDVYKYLRARGVSEKTAADFMTDVRKGKICSRGYTKEQYKMLDDCDAEYWFIEACEKIQYLFPEAHEVCFSVSMLRLLWLALNGSAATKGTIIKYAAERER
;
A
#
# COMPACT_ATOMS: atom_id res chain seq x y z
N MET A 1 -16.11 21.98 -26.74
CA MET A 1 -14.67 21.73 -26.52
C MET A 1 -14.56 20.93 -25.24
N LYS A 2 -13.72 19.90 -25.15
CA LYS A 2 -13.49 19.18 -23.87
C LYS A 2 -12.66 20.10 -22.97
N ARG A 3 -12.99 20.13 -21.69
CA ARG A 3 -12.33 20.96 -20.71
C ARG A 3 -10.94 20.42 -20.30
N ILE A 4 -10.11 21.30 -19.81
CA ILE A 4 -8.87 20.97 -19.10
C ILE A 4 -9.01 21.50 -17.67
N GLU A 5 -8.85 20.63 -16.67
CA GLU A 5 -8.84 21.00 -15.27
C GLU A 5 -7.39 21.12 -14.80
N LEU A 6 -7.04 22.27 -14.24
CA LEU A 6 -5.66 22.55 -13.85
C LEU A 6 -5.41 22.49 -12.35
N HIS A 7 -6.44 22.26 -11.52
CA HIS A 7 -6.30 22.22 -10.07
C HIS A 7 -7.28 21.25 -9.41
N THR A 8 -6.81 20.07 -9.05
CA THR A 8 -7.59 19.10 -8.26
C THR A 8 -6.74 18.55 -7.12
N ASN A 9 -7.33 18.40 -5.94
CA ASN A 9 -6.68 17.83 -4.78
C ASN A 9 -7.23 16.42 -4.53
N SER A 10 -6.33 15.45 -4.35
CA SER A 10 -6.73 14.10 -3.93
C SER A 10 -6.66 13.94 -2.42
N TYR A 11 -7.14 12.79 -1.95
CA TYR A 11 -7.03 12.33 -0.57
C TYR A 11 -5.59 12.41 0.00
N TYR A 12 -4.57 12.37 -0.84
CA TYR A 12 -3.17 12.47 -0.42
C TYR A 12 -2.66 13.90 -0.22
N SER A 13 -3.50 14.89 -0.43
CA SER A 13 -3.18 16.28 -0.16
C SER A 13 -3.03 16.55 1.35
N ASP A 14 -2.12 17.43 1.76
CA ASP A 14 -2.08 17.94 3.14
C ASP A 14 -3.33 18.77 3.50
N LYS A 15 -4.09 19.20 2.49
CA LYS A 15 -5.42 19.79 2.66
C LYS A 15 -6.47 18.70 2.60
N LEU A 16 -7.56 18.89 3.35
CA LEU A 16 -8.65 17.91 3.35
C LEU A 16 -9.24 17.76 1.95
N SER A 17 -9.26 16.53 1.45
CA SER A 17 -9.96 16.15 0.23
C SER A 17 -10.51 14.73 0.36
N PHE A 18 -11.72 14.52 -0.15
CA PHE A 18 -12.38 13.23 -0.20
C PHE A 18 -12.25 12.52 -1.55
N LEU A 19 -11.53 13.12 -2.50
CA LEU A 19 -11.29 12.54 -3.82
C LEU A 19 -10.11 11.57 -3.79
N PHE A 20 -10.35 10.28 -3.97
CA PHE A 20 -9.24 9.37 -4.27
C PHE A 20 -8.73 9.63 -5.70
N PRO A 21 -7.44 9.38 -5.98
CA PRO A 21 -6.90 9.54 -7.34
C PRO A 21 -7.72 8.81 -8.40
N GLU A 22 -8.26 7.63 -8.06
CA GLU A 22 -9.10 6.84 -8.94
C GLU A 22 -10.46 7.50 -9.19
N ASP A 23 -11.01 8.17 -8.20
CA ASP A 23 -12.31 8.84 -8.27
C ASP A 23 -12.22 10.10 -9.12
N ILE A 24 -11.13 10.86 -9.03
CA ILE A 24 -10.89 12.05 -9.88
C ILE A 24 -11.11 11.74 -11.36
N PHE A 25 -10.55 10.60 -11.87
CA PHE A 25 -10.69 10.21 -13.27
C PHE A 25 -11.94 9.39 -13.57
N SER A 26 -12.72 9.00 -12.56
CA SER A 26 -13.97 8.26 -12.70
C SER A 26 -15.20 9.15 -12.59
N ALA A 27 -15.06 10.31 -11.96
CA ALA A 27 -16.12 11.29 -11.72
C ALA A 27 -16.91 11.63 -13.01
N LYS A 28 -18.15 11.99 -12.83
CA LYS A 28 -19.00 12.44 -13.95
C LYS A 28 -18.38 13.63 -14.69
N ALA A 29 -17.80 14.58 -13.94
CA ALA A 29 -17.12 15.76 -14.47
C ALA A 29 -15.89 15.40 -15.32
N ALA A 30 -15.15 14.36 -14.95
CA ALA A 30 -13.95 13.91 -15.65
C ALA A 30 -14.23 13.45 -17.08
N LYS A 31 -15.43 12.93 -17.36
CA LYS A 31 -15.82 12.48 -18.73
C LYS A 31 -15.82 13.61 -19.74
N GLU A 32 -16.00 14.84 -19.28
CA GLU A 32 -16.00 16.06 -20.09
C GLU A 32 -14.61 16.68 -20.22
N CYS A 33 -13.60 16.14 -19.49
CA CYS A 33 -12.24 16.62 -19.52
C CYS A 33 -11.38 15.92 -20.58
N LYS A 34 -10.48 16.69 -21.20
CA LYS A 34 -9.39 16.19 -22.08
C LYS A 34 -8.16 15.86 -21.24
N ALA A 35 -7.88 16.71 -20.23
CA ALA A 35 -6.78 16.57 -19.29
C ALA A 35 -7.19 17.05 -17.90
N ILE A 36 -6.57 16.45 -16.89
CA ILE A 36 -6.78 16.79 -15.48
C ILE A 36 -5.41 16.86 -14.79
N ALA A 37 -5.15 17.99 -14.12
CA ALA A 37 -3.99 18.14 -13.25
C ALA A 37 -4.32 17.62 -11.84
N VAL A 38 -3.46 16.80 -11.29
CA VAL A 38 -3.48 16.46 -9.87
C VAL A 38 -2.43 17.30 -9.17
N THR A 39 -2.88 18.15 -8.25
CA THR A 39 -2.08 19.22 -7.63
C THR A 39 -2.17 19.15 -6.11
N ASP A 40 -2.00 17.97 -5.55
CA ASP A 40 -2.04 17.76 -4.11
C ASP A 40 -1.12 18.74 -3.38
N HIS A 41 -1.58 19.24 -2.23
CA HIS A 41 -0.80 20.16 -1.44
C HIS A 41 0.34 19.44 -0.73
N ASN A 42 1.58 19.85 -1.00
CA ASN A 42 2.82 19.28 -0.46
C ASN A 42 3.01 17.77 -0.68
N SER A 43 2.28 17.16 -1.58
CA SER A 43 2.28 15.70 -1.76
C SER A 43 2.24 15.29 -3.23
N ILE A 44 2.85 14.16 -3.54
CA ILE A 44 2.84 13.53 -4.85
C ILE A 44 2.43 12.05 -4.79
N PHE A 45 1.93 11.60 -3.64
CA PHE A 45 1.54 10.20 -3.41
C PHE A 45 0.46 9.69 -4.37
N SER A 46 -0.35 10.59 -4.92
CA SER A 46 -1.40 10.27 -5.89
C SER A 46 -0.90 9.89 -7.28
N TYR A 47 0.31 10.27 -7.68
CA TYR A 47 0.76 10.26 -9.07
C TYR A 47 0.66 8.90 -9.74
N ALA A 48 1.15 7.83 -9.12
CA ALA A 48 1.12 6.50 -9.71
C ALA A 48 -0.31 5.97 -9.91
N LYS A 49 -1.20 6.20 -8.93
CA LYS A 49 -2.61 5.80 -9.03
C LYS A 49 -3.35 6.62 -10.09
N ALA A 50 -3.12 7.93 -10.09
CA ALA A 50 -3.67 8.85 -11.07
C ALA A 50 -3.24 8.49 -12.51
N GLU A 51 -1.96 8.19 -12.72
CA GLU A 51 -1.43 7.80 -14.03
C GLU A 51 -2.10 6.55 -14.57
N ARG A 52 -2.16 5.47 -13.77
CA ARG A 52 -2.84 4.23 -14.17
C ARG A 52 -4.30 4.45 -14.52
N LYS A 53 -5.01 5.27 -13.72
CA LYS A 53 -6.42 5.50 -13.93
C LYS A 53 -6.69 6.42 -15.12
N ALA A 54 -5.91 7.48 -15.28
CA ALA A 54 -5.97 8.39 -16.40
C ALA A 54 -5.79 7.66 -17.74
N LYS A 55 -4.75 6.82 -17.82
CA LYS A 55 -4.46 5.95 -18.98
C LYS A 55 -5.67 5.05 -19.33
N ASN A 56 -6.26 4.39 -18.33
CA ASN A 56 -7.42 3.52 -18.49
C ASN A 56 -8.68 4.27 -18.95
N LYS A 57 -8.80 5.57 -18.67
CA LYS A 57 -9.93 6.42 -19.05
C LYS A 57 -9.70 7.23 -20.32
N GLY A 58 -8.49 7.22 -20.86
CA GLY A 58 -8.12 8.02 -22.04
C GLY A 58 -8.13 9.53 -21.74
N ILE A 59 -7.82 9.93 -20.52
CA ILE A 59 -7.69 11.32 -20.06
C ILE A 59 -6.21 11.58 -19.84
N SER A 60 -5.68 12.72 -20.31
CA SER A 60 -4.28 13.09 -20.06
C SER A 60 -4.10 13.51 -18.59
N LEU A 61 -3.13 12.90 -17.89
CA LEU A 61 -2.69 13.37 -16.58
C LEU A 61 -1.72 14.53 -16.75
N ILE A 62 -1.94 15.60 -15.99
CA ILE A 62 -0.96 16.68 -15.79
C ILE A 62 -0.38 16.52 -14.38
N TYR A 63 0.94 16.34 -14.28
CA TYR A 63 1.63 16.28 -13.00
C TYR A 63 1.76 17.69 -12.42
N GLY A 64 1.17 17.91 -11.27
CA GLY A 64 1.17 19.20 -10.61
C GLY A 64 1.35 19.08 -9.10
N LEU A 65 1.69 20.19 -8.46
CA LEU A 65 1.86 20.33 -7.02
C LEU A 65 1.31 21.67 -6.57
N SER A 66 0.51 21.68 -5.54
CA SER A 66 0.19 22.90 -4.79
C SER A 66 1.09 22.96 -3.56
N LEU A 67 1.65 24.12 -3.27
CA LEU A 67 2.50 24.32 -2.10
C LEU A 67 2.40 25.74 -1.57
N ASP A 68 2.88 25.93 -0.35
CA ASP A 68 3.01 27.24 0.22
C ASP A 68 4.41 27.82 -0.03
N CYS A 69 4.43 29.07 -0.48
CA CYS A 69 5.64 29.89 -0.56
C CYS A 69 5.66 30.95 0.52
N ILE A 70 6.87 31.26 1.01
CA ILE A 70 7.11 32.32 1.99
C ILE A 70 7.90 33.45 1.33
N ASP A 71 7.42 34.68 1.49
CA ASP A 71 8.14 35.91 1.20
C ASP A 71 8.12 36.80 2.44
N LYS A 72 9.24 36.88 3.16
CA LYS A 72 9.36 37.50 4.49
C LYS A 72 8.42 36.84 5.49
N ASP A 73 7.38 37.58 5.94
CA ASP A 73 6.39 37.12 6.91
C ASP A 73 5.06 36.66 6.24
N ASP A 74 4.98 36.79 4.90
CA ASP A 74 3.79 36.42 4.14
C ASP A 74 3.90 35.00 3.59
N ARG A 75 2.88 34.18 3.84
CA ARG A 75 2.72 32.83 3.32
C ARG A 75 1.54 32.78 2.35
N TYR A 76 1.75 32.18 1.18
CA TYR A 76 0.72 32.10 0.13
C TYR A 76 0.89 30.86 -0.74
N ALA A 77 -0.23 30.37 -1.26
CA ALA A 77 -0.28 29.21 -2.11
C ALA A 77 0.22 29.49 -3.55
N VAL A 78 0.89 28.53 -4.13
CA VAL A 78 1.36 28.50 -5.53
C VAL A 78 1.02 27.16 -6.14
N THR A 79 0.58 27.17 -7.40
CA THR A 79 0.33 25.95 -8.18
C THR A 79 1.47 25.73 -9.18
N LEU A 80 2.02 24.54 -9.20
CA LEU A 80 3.06 24.13 -10.15
C LEU A 80 2.50 23.07 -11.08
N LEU A 81 2.80 23.16 -12.39
CA LEU A 81 2.52 22.12 -13.36
C LEU A 81 3.82 21.76 -14.10
N ALA A 82 4.09 20.48 -14.25
CA ALA A 82 5.25 20.02 -15.01
C ALA A 82 5.00 20.18 -16.50
N LYS A 83 5.87 20.91 -17.20
CA LYS A 83 5.85 21.04 -18.67
C LYS A 83 6.43 19.78 -19.34
N ASN A 84 7.45 19.20 -18.73
CA ASN A 84 8.23 18.09 -19.24
C ASN A 84 8.86 17.30 -18.10
N VAL A 85 9.71 16.31 -18.43
CA VAL A 85 10.41 15.47 -17.46
C VAL A 85 11.22 16.28 -16.46
N ILE A 86 11.92 17.34 -16.91
CA ILE A 86 12.70 18.21 -16.01
C ILE A 86 11.81 18.88 -14.98
N GLY A 87 10.65 19.38 -15.41
CA GLY A 87 9.67 19.98 -14.48
C GLY A 87 9.13 18.99 -13.47
N ARG A 88 8.83 17.76 -13.89
CA ARG A 88 8.41 16.68 -12.99
C ARG A 88 9.50 16.34 -11.98
N GLU A 89 10.74 16.24 -12.39
CA GLU A 89 11.89 16.02 -11.50
C GLU A 89 12.09 17.20 -10.53
N ASN A 90 11.86 18.42 -10.99
CA ASN A 90 11.92 19.59 -10.12
C ASN A 90 10.80 19.62 -9.09
N ILE A 91 9.58 19.14 -9.41
CA ILE A 91 8.52 18.89 -8.42
C ILE A 91 9.02 17.91 -7.35
N PHE A 92 9.66 16.81 -7.73
CA PHE A 92 10.20 15.83 -6.78
C PHE A 92 11.24 16.45 -5.84
N ARG A 93 12.15 17.27 -6.37
CA ARG A 93 13.15 17.98 -5.56
C ARG A 93 12.51 18.97 -4.59
N ILE A 94 11.47 19.68 -5.04
CA ILE A 94 10.68 20.60 -4.18
C ILE A 94 10.02 19.83 -3.04
N VAL A 95 9.38 18.69 -3.30
CA VAL A 95 8.78 17.85 -2.25
C VAL A 95 9.83 17.38 -1.26
N SER A 96 11.02 16.99 -1.73
CA SER A 96 12.14 16.63 -0.84
C SER A 96 12.56 17.79 0.07
N LEU A 97 12.57 19.02 -0.45
CA LEU A 97 12.86 20.23 0.36
C LEU A 97 11.78 20.52 1.39
N LEU A 98 10.49 20.29 1.05
CA LEU A 98 9.37 20.53 1.97
C LEU A 98 9.41 19.63 3.21
N GLU A 99 9.98 18.43 3.07
CA GLU A 99 10.13 17.47 4.17
C GLU A 99 11.43 17.65 4.97
N ASP A 100 12.37 18.45 4.47
CA ASP A 100 13.59 18.77 5.20
C ASP A 100 13.39 20.01 6.08
N ASP A 101 13.26 19.80 7.39
CA ASP A 101 13.11 20.87 8.40
C ASP A 101 14.24 21.91 8.38
N ALA A 102 15.41 21.55 7.87
CA ALA A 102 16.53 22.48 7.74
C ALA A 102 16.37 23.42 6.53
N CYS A 103 15.61 23.00 5.52
CA CYS A 103 15.40 23.72 4.26
C CYS A 103 14.03 24.37 4.14
N SER A 104 13.04 23.93 4.91
CA SER A 104 11.67 24.43 4.90
C SER A 104 11.25 25.02 6.25
N VAL A 105 10.29 25.92 6.23
CA VAL A 105 9.67 26.48 7.45
C VAL A 105 8.20 26.06 7.48
N GLY A 106 7.88 25.06 8.31
CA GLY A 106 6.54 24.52 8.41
C GLY A 106 6.01 24.03 7.06
N LYS A 107 6.79 23.23 6.35
CA LYS A 107 6.48 22.72 5.01
C LYS A 107 6.18 23.81 3.97
N ALA A 108 6.95 24.87 3.94
CA ALA A 108 6.89 25.91 2.92
C ALA A 108 8.30 26.28 2.45
N ILE A 109 8.44 26.69 1.19
CA ILE A 109 9.71 27.13 0.61
C ILE A 109 9.67 28.63 0.29
N THR A 110 10.83 29.23 0.17
CA THR A 110 10.92 30.63 -0.26
C THR A 110 10.76 30.75 -1.78
N MET A 111 10.31 31.94 -2.25
CA MET A 111 10.28 32.23 -3.69
C MET A 111 11.64 32.12 -4.35
N ALA A 112 12.70 32.40 -3.62
CA ALA A 112 14.06 32.26 -4.13
C ALA A 112 14.45 30.78 -4.36
N GLN A 113 14.03 29.87 -3.45
CA GLN A 113 14.18 28.43 -3.65
C GLN A 113 13.32 27.94 -4.83
N LEU A 114 12.06 28.37 -4.93
CA LEU A 114 11.22 28.01 -6.07
C LEU A 114 11.84 28.45 -7.39
N GLN A 115 12.45 29.64 -7.44
CA GLN A 115 13.12 30.15 -8.64
C GLN A 115 14.29 29.26 -9.10
N GLN A 116 14.95 28.53 -8.20
CA GLN A 116 16.04 27.62 -8.55
C GLN A 116 15.53 26.38 -9.29
N PHE A 117 14.28 25.98 -9.08
CA PHE A 117 13.63 24.83 -9.71
C PHE A 117 12.64 25.22 -10.82
N ARG A 118 12.70 26.45 -11.32
CA ARG A 118 11.75 26.98 -12.29
C ARG A 118 11.79 26.28 -13.66
N GLU A 119 12.90 25.70 -14.03
CA GLU A 119 13.07 25.06 -15.33
C GLU A 119 12.06 23.90 -15.50
N GLY A 120 11.38 23.88 -16.63
CA GLY A 120 10.40 22.84 -16.96
C GLY A 120 9.07 22.95 -16.17
N LEU A 121 8.86 24.02 -15.39
CA LEU A 121 7.61 24.27 -14.65
C LEU A 121 6.81 25.42 -15.26
N LEU A 122 5.49 25.27 -15.21
CA LEU A 122 4.52 26.38 -15.28
C LEU A 122 4.08 26.72 -13.86
N VAL A 123 4.17 27.99 -13.51
CA VAL A 123 3.84 28.47 -12.18
C VAL A 123 2.57 29.30 -12.24
N GLY A 124 1.51 28.80 -11.57
CA GLY A 124 0.22 29.44 -11.46
C GLY A 124 0.10 30.29 -10.19
N ALA A 125 -0.47 31.47 -10.33
CA ALA A 125 -0.94 32.23 -9.17
C ALA A 125 -2.25 31.61 -8.70
N SER A 126 -2.22 30.87 -7.58
CA SER A 126 -3.42 30.22 -7.05
C SER A 126 -4.56 31.19 -6.79
N ALA A 127 -5.77 30.79 -7.19
CA ALA A 127 -6.99 31.55 -6.98
C ALA A 127 -7.28 31.76 -5.49
N ILE A 128 -7.12 30.71 -4.70
CA ILE A 128 -7.39 30.69 -3.26
C ILE A 128 -6.06 30.72 -2.49
N GLY A 129 -5.94 31.63 -1.55
CA GLY A 129 -4.73 31.77 -0.72
C GLY A 129 -3.45 32.17 -1.47
N GLY A 130 -3.54 32.50 -2.76
CA GLY A 130 -2.40 32.92 -3.58
C GLY A 130 -1.89 34.32 -3.28
N GLN A 131 -0.66 34.61 -3.71
CA GLN A 131 -0.04 35.94 -3.50
C GLN A 131 -0.88 37.11 -4.05
N LEU A 132 -1.38 36.93 -5.27
CA LEU A 132 -2.16 38.00 -5.93
C LEU A 132 -3.52 38.18 -5.26
N SER A 133 -4.22 37.10 -4.95
CA SER A 133 -5.52 37.10 -4.23
C SER A 133 -5.39 37.80 -2.88
N ARG A 134 -4.36 37.45 -2.11
CA ARG A 134 -4.05 38.05 -0.81
C ARG A 134 -3.66 39.53 -0.95
N ALA A 135 -2.84 39.88 -1.93
CA ALA A 135 -2.46 41.26 -2.19
C ALA A 135 -3.68 42.15 -2.56
N ILE A 136 -4.64 41.56 -3.31
CA ILE A 136 -5.92 42.23 -3.63
C ILE A 136 -6.74 42.44 -2.36
N SER A 137 -6.89 41.43 -1.50
CA SER A 137 -7.59 41.53 -0.22
C SER A 137 -6.97 42.60 0.70
N LEU A 138 -5.64 42.66 0.72
CA LEU A 138 -4.89 43.67 1.47
C LEU A 138 -4.85 45.05 0.78
N ARG A 139 -5.55 45.26 -0.35
CA ARG A 139 -5.61 46.50 -1.13
C ARG A 139 -4.23 47.04 -1.52
N LYS A 140 -3.29 46.17 -1.87
CA LYS A 140 -1.99 46.60 -2.41
C LYS A 140 -2.16 47.39 -3.71
N SER A 141 -1.17 48.22 -4.03
CA SER A 141 -1.20 49.06 -5.24
C SER A 141 -1.14 48.20 -6.54
N GLU A 142 -1.72 48.77 -7.61
CA GLU A 142 -1.67 48.15 -8.94
C GLU A 142 -0.23 47.89 -9.41
N ALA A 143 0.70 48.79 -9.11
CA ALA A 143 2.11 48.61 -9.40
C ALA A 143 2.71 47.39 -8.69
N TYR A 144 2.33 47.15 -7.43
CA TYR A 144 2.72 45.95 -6.70
C TYR A 144 2.14 44.71 -7.37
N LEU A 145 0.84 44.70 -7.68
CA LEU A 145 0.15 43.59 -8.32
C LEU A 145 0.79 43.19 -9.66
N LYS A 146 1.06 44.18 -10.52
CA LYS A 146 1.75 43.95 -11.82
C LYS A 146 3.15 43.39 -11.64
N LYS A 147 3.90 43.90 -10.65
CA LYS A 147 5.25 43.38 -10.34
C LYS A 147 5.20 41.92 -9.84
N ALA A 148 4.27 41.60 -8.94
CA ALA A 148 4.09 40.26 -8.43
C ALA A 148 3.59 39.29 -9.53
N ALA A 149 2.65 39.74 -10.37
CA ALA A 149 2.06 38.97 -11.45
C ALA A 149 3.14 38.52 -12.49
N ALA A 150 4.19 39.30 -12.69
CA ALA A 150 5.26 38.97 -13.64
C ALA A 150 6.05 37.69 -13.30
N PHE A 151 5.88 37.15 -12.10
CA PHE A 151 6.48 35.87 -11.69
C PHE A 151 5.73 34.66 -12.22
N TYR A 152 4.44 34.78 -12.49
CA TYR A 152 3.54 33.69 -12.83
C TYR A 152 3.35 33.53 -14.33
N ASP A 153 3.21 32.28 -14.81
CA ASP A 153 2.93 31.95 -16.21
C ASP A 153 1.43 32.09 -16.50
N TYR A 154 0.59 31.79 -15.51
CA TYR A 154 -0.86 31.93 -15.59
C TYR A 154 -1.47 32.34 -14.24
N ILE A 155 -2.67 32.85 -14.30
CA ILE A 155 -3.45 33.28 -13.11
C ILE A 155 -4.69 32.41 -13.03
N GLU A 156 -4.88 31.78 -11.89
CA GLU A 156 -6.09 31.03 -11.58
C GLU A 156 -7.20 31.94 -11.07
N ILE A 157 -8.44 31.64 -11.46
CA ILE A 157 -9.64 32.18 -10.86
C ILE A 157 -10.60 31.07 -10.47
N ALA A 158 -11.27 31.24 -9.33
CA ALA A 158 -12.37 30.41 -8.87
C ALA A 158 -13.69 31.19 -8.98
N PRO A 159 -14.85 30.51 -8.93
CA PRO A 159 -16.13 31.21 -8.90
C PRO A 159 -16.21 32.23 -7.77
N GLU A 160 -15.81 31.85 -6.56
CA GLU A 160 -15.80 32.75 -5.39
C GLU A 160 -14.39 32.92 -4.83
N PRO A 161 -14.06 34.02 -4.18
CA PRO A 161 -14.88 35.21 -4.01
C PRO A 161 -14.84 36.16 -5.24
N TYR A 162 -16.03 36.69 -5.62
CA TYR A 162 -16.22 37.53 -6.81
C TYR A 162 -15.27 38.74 -6.90
N ASP A 163 -15.15 39.51 -5.83
CA ASP A 163 -14.35 40.75 -5.81
C ASP A 163 -12.86 40.50 -6.13
N ILE A 164 -12.36 39.36 -5.72
CA ILE A 164 -10.98 38.92 -5.97
C ILE A 164 -10.86 38.48 -7.43
N GLY A 165 -11.73 37.58 -7.87
CA GLY A 165 -11.73 37.05 -9.23
C GLY A 165 -11.88 38.14 -10.29
N ALA A 166 -12.78 39.10 -10.11
CA ALA A 166 -12.97 40.23 -11.02
C ALA A 166 -11.69 41.10 -11.15
N LYS A 167 -10.96 41.29 -10.06
CA LYS A 167 -9.68 42.03 -10.09
C LYS A 167 -8.55 41.19 -10.71
N LEU A 168 -8.51 39.89 -10.47
CA LEU A 168 -7.57 38.98 -11.10
C LEU A 168 -7.77 38.95 -12.63
N MET A 169 -9.04 38.91 -13.11
CA MET A 169 -9.36 38.98 -14.54
C MET A 169 -8.81 40.29 -15.16
N LYS A 170 -9.03 41.44 -14.51
CA LYS A 170 -8.51 42.72 -14.97
C LYS A 170 -6.98 42.78 -14.96
N LEU A 171 -6.36 42.20 -13.93
CA LEU A 171 -4.89 42.11 -13.81
C LEU A 171 -4.31 41.24 -14.93
N ALA A 172 -4.85 40.03 -15.13
CA ALA A 172 -4.44 39.11 -16.18
C ALA A 172 -4.47 39.79 -17.56
N LYS A 173 -5.59 40.41 -17.88
CA LYS A 173 -5.78 41.19 -19.12
C LYS A 173 -4.77 42.33 -19.27
N SER A 174 -4.53 43.09 -18.19
CA SER A 174 -3.61 44.24 -18.24
C SER A 174 -2.14 43.83 -18.34
N CYS A 175 -1.78 42.67 -17.87
CA CYS A 175 -0.43 42.13 -17.91
C CYS A 175 -0.19 41.18 -19.10
N GLY A 176 -1.25 40.79 -19.84
CA GLY A 176 -1.15 39.81 -20.91
C GLY A 176 -0.84 38.38 -20.43
N ILE A 177 -1.20 38.08 -19.19
CA ILE A 177 -0.96 36.75 -18.58
C ILE A 177 -2.18 35.85 -18.82
N THR A 178 -1.94 34.58 -19.11
CA THR A 178 -3.01 33.60 -19.34
C THR A 178 -3.92 33.47 -18.12
N LEU A 179 -5.23 33.50 -18.35
CA LEU A 179 -6.25 33.35 -17.31
C LEU A 179 -6.86 31.96 -17.37
N CYS A 180 -6.95 31.26 -16.24
CA CYS A 180 -7.47 29.91 -16.15
C CYS A 180 -8.50 29.80 -15.02
N ALA A 181 -9.68 29.27 -15.33
CA ALA A 181 -10.68 28.95 -14.34
C ALA A 181 -10.40 27.57 -13.75
N VAL A 182 -10.37 27.48 -12.43
CA VAL A 182 -10.12 26.25 -11.67
C VAL A 182 -11.22 26.00 -10.65
N GLN A 183 -11.36 24.76 -10.21
CA GLN A 183 -12.34 24.37 -9.19
C GLN A 183 -11.71 24.13 -7.82
N ASN A 184 -10.41 23.77 -7.78
CA ASN A 184 -9.75 23.30 -6.55
C ASN A 184 -10.56 22.17 -5.87
N ALA A 185 -11.07 21.23 -6.67
CA ALA A 185 -12.04 20.24 -6.25
C ALA A 185 -11.51 19.35 -5.12
N THR A 186 -12.35 19.11 -4.11
CA THR A 186 -12.07 18.30 -2.92
C THR A 186 -13.12 17.20 -2.68
N ILE A 187 -14.28 17.28 -3.35
CA ILE A 187 -15.35 16.28 -3.29
C ILE A 187 -15.94 16.02 -4.68
N GLU A 188 -16.54 14.84 -4.91
CA GLU A 188 -17.01 14.44 -6.25
C GLU A 188 -18.25 15.20 -6.72
N GLY A 189 -19.22 15.48 -5.86
CA GLY A 189 -20.45 16.17 -6.27
C GLY A 189 -21.35 16.56 -5.13
N ARG A 190 -22.30 17.49 -5.43
CA ARG A 190 -23.39 17.85 -4.50
C ARG A 190 -24.54 16.83 -4.52
N ALA A 191 -24.46 15.82 -5.38
CA ALA A 191 -25.53 14.84 -5.57
C ALA A 191 -25.57 13.78 -4.45
N GLU A 192 -24.52 13.69 -3.65
CA GLU A 192 -24.43 12.79 -2.48
C GLU A 192 -24.34 13.66 -1.21
N PRO A 193 -25.51 14.02 -0.62
CA PRO A 193 -25.55 14.90 0.57
C PRO A 193 -24.74 14.34 1.73
N GLU A 194 -24.65 13.02 1.84
CA GLU A 194 -23.94 12.31 2.90
C GLU A 194 -22.44 12.56 2.87
N GLU A 195 -21.81 12.55 1.68
CA GLU A 195 -20.37 12.81 1.53
C GLU A 195 -20.04 14.27 1.83
N TYR A 196 -20.89 15.19 1.38
CA TYR A 196 -20.75 16.61 1.68
C TYR A 196 -20.87 16.88 3.19
N HIS A 197 -21.84 16.27 3.85
CA HIS A 197 -22.00 16.41 5.31
C HIS A 197 -20.86 15.74 6.07
N ALA A 198 -20.36 14.60 5.60
CA ALA A 198 -19.20 13.94 6.18
C ALA A 198 -17.96 14.83 6.08
N PHE A 199 -17.73 15.47 4.92
CA PHE A 199 -16.63 16.43 4.75
C PHE A 199 -16.72 17.58 5.76
N LYS A 200 -17.90 18.23 5.86
CA LYS A 200 -18.15 19.32 6.79
C LYS A 200 -17.96 18.91 8.25
N ALA A 201 -18.45 17.73 8.62
CA ALA A 201 -18.32 17.20 9.98
C ALA A 201 -16.86 16.94 10.35
N VAL A 202 -16.09 16.35 9.44
CA VAL A 202 -14.67 16.08 9.62
C VAL A 202 -13.87 17.39 9.69
N ALA A 203 -14.10 18.32 8.78
CA ALA A 203 -13.43 19.61 8.78
C ALA A 203 -13.67 20.38 10.09
N HIS A 204 -14.91 20.39 10.56
CA HIS A 204 -15.29 21.01 11.84
C HIS A 204 -14.59 20.34 13.02
N TYR A 205 -14.61 19.00 13.09
CA TYR A 205 -13.96 18.24 14.16
C TYR A 205 -12.44 18.46 14.19
N MET A 206 -11.81 18.55 13.02
CA MET A 206 -10.37 18.83 12.90
C MET A 206 -10.00 20.31 13.03
N ALA A 207 -10.99 21.20 13.20
CA ALA A 207 -10.82 22.65 13.23
C ALA A 207 -10.05 23.21 12.01
N ILE A 208 -10.35 22.70 10.82
CA ILE A 208 -9.78 23.14 9.54
C ILE A 208 -10.85 23.79 8.66
N ASP A 209 -10.43 24.40 7.55
CA ASP A 209 -11.34 25.03 6.59
C ASP A 209 -12.36 24.00 6.07
N ASP A 210 -13.65 24.32 6.20
CA ASP A 210 -14.77 23.47 5.83
C ASP A 210 -15.33 23.75 4.43
N GLN A 211 -14.62 24.53 3.60
CA GLN A 211 -15.02 24.82 2.24
C GLN A 211 -14.78 23.61 1.33
N ALA A 212 -15.85 22.85 1.13
CA ALA A 212 -15.85 21.75 0.17
C ALA A 212 -16.04 22.30 -1.25
N GLU A 213 -15.06 22.08 -2.10
CA GLU A 213 -15.11 22.44 -3.51
C GLU A 213 -15.51 21.22 -4.34
N VAL A 214 -16.65 21.34 -5.03
CA VAL A 214 -17.23 20.24 -5.82
C VAL A 214 -16.54 20.12 -7.16
N PHE A 215 -16.23 18.89 -7.59
CA PHE A 215 -15.78 18.62 -8.95
C PHE A 215 -16.97 18.68 -9.92
N MET A 216 -17.25 19.89 -10.43
CA MET A 216 -18.43 20.18 -11.26
C MET A 216 -18.21 19.77 -12.73
N PRO A 217 -19.24 19.23 -13.42
CA PRO A 217 -19.28 19.18 -14.87
C PRO A 217 -19.07 20.56 -15.52
N ALA A 218 -18.55 20.58 -16.74
CA ALA A 218 -18.17 21.82 -17.42
C ALA A 218 -19.31 22.85 -17.51
N LYS A 219 -20.54 22.38 -17.74
CA LYS A 219 -21.71 23.24 -17.84
C LYS A 219 -22.09 23.88 -16.52
N GLU A 220 -22.06 23.13 -15.43
CA GLU A 220 -22.36 23.65 -14.09
C GLU A 220 -21.34 24.69 -13.64
N LEU A 221 -20.06 24.45 -13.93
CA LEU A 221 -19.01 25.42 -13.68
C LEU A 221 -19.16 26.68 -14.50
N GLU A 222 -19.49 26.56 -15.79
CA GLU A 222 -19.74 27.70 -16.66
C GLU A 222 -20.92 28.52 -16.16
N GLU A 223 -22.00 27.88 -15.72
CA GLU A 223 -23.16 28.54 -15.11
C GLU A 223 -22.76 29.29 -13.83
N SER A 224 -21.98 28.69 -12.92
CA SER A 224 -21.50 29.34 -11.69
C SER A 224 -20.70 30.62 -11.99
N PHE A 225 -19.81 30.56 -12.99
CA PHE A 225 -19.07 31.76 -13.41
C PHE A 225 -19.98 32.84 -14.03
N LYS A 226 -20.92 32.44 -14.88
CA LYS A 226 -21.84 33.38 -15.54
C LYS A 226 -22.82 34.09 -14.58
N GLU A 227 -23.24 33.36 -13.55
CA GLU A 227 -24.10 33.92 -12.50
C GLU A 227 -23.41 34.98 -11.64
N LEU A 228 -22.12 34.82 -11.41
CA LEU A 228 -21.34 35.72 -10.55
C LEU A 228 -20.72 36.89 -11.34
N TYR A 229 -20.16 36.63 -12.52
CA TYR A 229 -19.44 37.61 -13.34
C TYR A 229 -20.35 38.17 -14.43
N ILE A 230 -21.28 39.03 -14.03
CA ILE A 230 -22.38 39.53 -14.90
C ILE A 230 -22.02 40.72 -15.78
N LEU A 231 -20.90 41.40 -15.50
CA LEU A 231 -20.52 42.61 -16.27
C LEU A 231 -20.03 42.19 -17.68
N PRO A 232 -20.40 42.91 -18.76
CA PRO A 232 -20.04 42.54 -20.13
C PRO A 232 -18.53 42.36 -20.36
N GLY A 233 -17.71 43.16 -19.65
CA GLY A 233 -16.25 43.01 -19.71
C GLY A 233 -15.68 41.78 -19.02
N GLU A 234 -16.42 41.23 -18.05
CA GLU A 234 -16.07 40.01 -17.33
C GLU A 234 -16.54 38.79 -18.10
N GLN A 235 -17.78 38.82 -18.62
CA GLN A 235 -18.33 37.71 -19.42
C GLN A 235 -17.47 37.37 -20.64
N SER A 236 -16.86 38.39 -21.27
CA SER A 236 -15.93 38.18 -22.39
C SER A 236 -14.66 37.42 -21.99
N LEU A 237 -14.33 37.35 -20.71
CA LEU A 237 -13.16 36.63 -20.18
C LEU A 237 -13.50 35.26 -19.60
N ILE A 238 -14.77 34.93 -19.43
CA ILE A 238 -15.21 33.64 -18.90
C ILE A 238 -14.83 32.50 -19.86
N GLU A 239 -15.16 32.64 -21.15
CA GLU A 239 -14.78 31.63 -22.17
C GLU A 239 -13.27 31.48 -22.28
N GLU A 240 -12.56 32.61 -22.20
CA GLU A 240 -11.11 32.66 -22.14
C GLU A 240 -10.58 31.84 -20.92
N ALA A 241 -11.12 32.07 -19.74
CA ALA A 241 -10.70 31.43 -18.52
C ALA A 241 -11.05 29.94 -18.46
N LEU A 242 -12.24 29.57 -18.96
CA LEU A 242 -12.73 28.17 -18.89
C LEU A 242 -12.14 27.25 -19.94
N TYR A 243 -11.81 27.77 -21.12
CA TYR A 243 -11.43 26.93 -22.27
C TYR A 243 -10.10 27.35 -22.92
N ASN A 244 -9.99 28.60 -23.38
CA ASN A 244 -8.82 29.04 -24.17
C ASN A 244 -7.55 29.15 -23.35
N GLY A 245 -7.64 29.67 -22.13
CA GLY A 245 -6.52 29.78 -21.20
C GLY A 245 -5.93 28.42 -20.81
N PRO A 246 -6.76 27.52 -20.25
CA PRO A 246 -6.31 26.16 -19.95
C PRO A 246 -5.75 25.40 -21.16
N GLU A 247 -6.32 25.60 -22.36
CA GLU A 247 -5.81 24.97 -23.60
C GLU A 247 -4.42 25.50 -23.97
N ARG A 248 -4.14 26.81 -23.76
CA ARG A 248 -2.79 27.37 -23.95
C ARG A 248 -1.78 26.83 -22.95
N VAL A 249 -2.18 26.73 -21.68
CA VAL A 249 -1.34 26.13 -20.64
C VAL A 249 -1.02 24.67 -20.97
N PHE A 250 -2.03 23.89 -21.35
CA PHE A 250 -1.86 22.50 -21.73
C PHE A 250 -1.01 22.31 -23.00
N ALA A 251 -1.10 23.23 -23.96
CA ALA A 251 -0.29 23.18 -25.18
C ALA A 251 1.22 23.33 -24.94
N GLU A 252 1.60 23.87 -23.78
CA GLU A 252 3.01 23.93 -23.37
C GLU A 252 3.50 22.65 -22.66
N ILE A 253 2.59 21.72 -22.36
CA ILE A 253 2.91 20.47 -21.64
C ILE A 253 3.22 19.38 -22.66
N GLU A 254 4.40 18.82 -22.55
CA GLU A 254 4.87 17.72 -23.38
C GLU A 254 4.30 16.39 -22.87
N GLU A 255 4.13 15.40 -23.75
CA GLU A 255 3.87 14.03 -23.35
C GLU A 255 5.10 13.48 -22.62
N MET A 256 4.89 12.99 -21.41
CA MET A 256 5.97 12.48 -20.56
C MET A 256 5.89 10.95 -20.47
N PRO A 257 7.04 10.26 -20.45
CA PRO A 257 7.07 8.83 -20.19
C PRO A 257 6.48 8.56 -18.79
N SER A 258 5.84 7.42 -18.63
CA SER A 258 5.35 6.92 -17.35
C SER A 258 6.45 6.97 -16.30
N ILE A 259 6.12 7.34 -15.08
CA ILE A 259 7.07 7.31 -13.96
C ILE A 259 7.60 5.88 -13.78
N CYS A 260 6.73 4.89 -13.85
CA CYS A 260 7.09 3.47 -13.75
C CYS A 260 7.99 3.02 -14.92
N GLU A 261 7.66 3.38 -16.17
CA GLU A 261 8.45 2.98 -17.36
C GLU A 261 9.83 3.61 -17.39
N THR A 262 10.00 4.83 -16.90
CA THR A 262 11.32 5.52 -16.87
C THR A 262 12.31 4.79 -15.97
N MET A 263 11.83 4.07 -14.96
CA MET A 263 12.68 3.33 -14.03
C MET A 263 12.93 1.88 -14.45
N LEU A 264 11.98 1.26 -15.13
CA LEU A 264 12.09 -0.12 -15.61
C LEU A 264 13.17 -0.28 -16.72
N ASN A 265 13.44 0.74 -17.49
CA ASN A 265 14.42 0.67 -18.59
C ASN A 265 15.89 0.48 -18.15
N GLY A 266 16.21 0.66 -16.86
CA GLY A 266 17.51 0.36 -16.26
C GLY A 266 17.64 -1.08 -15.74
N SER A 267 16.53 -1.79 -15.47
CA SER A 267 16.55 -3.12 -14.82
C SER A 267 17.03 -4.26 -15.75
N LYS A 268 16.83 -4.14 -17.06
CA LYS A 268 17.15 -5.22 -18.00
C LYS A 268 18.64 -5.60 -18.08
N SER A 269 19.56 -4.67 -17.82
CA SER A 269 20.99 -4.97 -17.85
C SER A 269 21.51 -5.69 -16.61
N LEU A 270 20.88 -5.45 -15.46
CA LEU A 270 21.25 -6.09 -14.19
C LEU A 270 20.69 -7.53 -14.09
N HIS A 271 19.55 -7.81 -14.73
CA HIS A 271 18.91 -9.11 -14.68
C HIS A 271 19.78 -10.23 -15.26
N SER A 272 20.49 -9.99 -16.37
CA SER A 272 21.32 -11.03 -17.02
C SER A 272 22.51 -11.50 -16.16
N GLU A 273 23.07 -10.61 -15.34
CA GLU A 273 24.14 -10.99 -14.39
C GLU A 273 23.56 -11.68 -13.16
N SER A 274 22.45 -11.17 -12.62
CA SER A 274 21.82 -11.69 -11.41
C SER A 274 21.32 -13.13 -11.55
N ILE A 275 20.79 -13.51 -12.71
CA ILE A 275 20.33 -14.90 -12.94
C ILE A 275 21.49 -15.91 -12.97
N HIS A 276 22.64 -15.54 -13.50
CA HIS A 276 23.81 -16.41 -13.48
C HIS A 276 24.32 -16.64 -12.06
N VAL A 277 24.47 -15.56 -11.29
CA VAL A 277 24.91 -15.63 -9.88
C VAL A 277 23.90 -16.43 -9.05
N LEU A 278 22.61 -16.22 -9.27
CA LEU A 278 21.55 -17.00 -8.59
C LEU A 278 21.65 -18.48 -8.91
N ARG A 279 21.81 -18.85 -10.19
CA ARG A 279 21.93 -20.26 -10.62
C ARG A 279 23.13 -20.93 -9.98
N GLU A 280 24.30 -20.32 -10.00
CA GLU A 280 25.52 -20.85 -9.36
C GLU A 280 25.28 -21.09 -7.87
N ALA A 281 24.77 -20.10 -7.14
CA ALA A 281 24.50 -20.22 -5.71
C ALA A 281 23.48 -21.33 -5.38
N VAL A 282 22.42 -21.47 -6.20
CA VAL A 282 21.38 -22.48 -6.00
C VAL A 282 21.89 -23.88 -6.27
N TYR A 283 22.65 -24.10 -7.36
CA TYR A 283 23.21 -25.44 -7.64
C TYR A 283 24.27 -25.83 -6.64
N GLU A 284 25.14 -24.93 -6.20
CA GLU A 284 26.07 -25.16 -5.11
C GLU A 284 25.36 -25.60 -3.81
N ALA A 285 24.27 -24.86 -3.48
CA ALA A 285 23.47 -25.18 -2.31
C ALA A 285 22.72 -26.51 -2.44
N LEU A 286 22.24 -26.86 -3.63
CA LEU A 286 21.59 -28.16 -3.92
C LEU A 286 22.57 -29.31 -3.72
N GLU A 287 23.76 -29.23 -4.32
CA GLU A 287 24.81 -30.26 -4.16
C GLU A 287 25.20 -30.41 -2.69
N LYS A 288 25.41 -29.30 -1.98
CA LYS A 288 25.74 -29.34 -0.56
C LYS A 288 24.63 -29.94 0.30
N LYS A 289 23.37 -29.66 0.01
CA LYS A 289 22.21 -30.11 0.80
C LYS A 289 21.99 -31.64 0.67
N TYR A 290 22.35 -32.20 -0.47
CA TYR A 290 22.17 -33.62 -0.79
C TYR A 290 23.50 -34.40 -0.85
N ASP A 291 24.57 -33.91 -0.23
CA ASP A 291 25.89 -34.52 -0.17
C ASP A 291 26.42 -34.96 -1.56
N GLY A 292 26.19 -34.15 -2.58
CA GLY A 292 26.60 -34.40 -3.97
C GLY A 292 25.71 -35.39 -4.74
N ALA A 293 24.57 -35.79 -4.17
CA ALA A 293 23.66 -36.76 -4.81
C ALA A 293 22.17 -36.30 -4.68
N PRO A 294 21.79 -35.16 -5.26
CA PRO A 294 20.41 -34.71 -5.20
C PRO A 294 19.47 -35.70 -5.89
N ASN A 295 18.30 -35.93 -5.30
CA ASN A 295 17.29 -36.78 -5.91
C ASN A 295 16.66 -36.07 -7.12
N GLN A 296 16.05 -36.83 -8.02
CA GLN A 296 15.51 -36.30 -9.27
C GLN A 296 14.41 -35.25 -9.04
N GLU A 297 13.56 -35.45 -8.04
CA GLU A 297 12.47 -34.51 -7.72
C GLU A 297 13.02 -33.13 -7.30
N ALA A 298 14.07 -33.11 -6.47
CA ALA A 298 14.75 -31.87 -6.07
C ALA A 298 15.40 -31.14 -7.27
N VAL A 299 16.01 -31.92 -8.17
CA VAL A 299 16.63 -31.37 -9.39
C VAL A 299 15.56 -30.78 -10.31
N GLU A 300 14.48 -31.51 -10.59
CA GLU A 300 13.39 -31.05 -11.45
C GLU A 300 12.70 -29.82 -10.86
N ARG A 301 12.45 -29.80 -9.56
CA ARG A 301 11.87 -28.66 -8.85
C ARG A 301 12.77 -27.43 -8.94
N THR A 302 14.07 -27.59 -8.71
CA THR A 302 15.04 -26.49 -8.82
C THR A 302 15.08 -25.91 -10.23
N GLN A 303 15.15 -26.77 -11.25
CA GLN A 303 15.17 -26.34 -12.64
C GLN A 303 13.89 -25.60 -13.04
N TRP A 304 12.74 -26.11 -12.62
CA TRP A 304 11.46 -25.49 -12.90
C TRP A 304 11.35 -24.11 -12.23
N GLU A 305 11.68 -23.97 -10.94
CA GLU A 305 11.64 -22.66 -10.26
C GLU A 305 12.62 -21.67 -10.88
N LEU A 306 13.86 -22.09 -11.17
CA LEU A 306 14.84 -21.22 -11.82
C LEU A 306 14.39 -20.74 -13.20
N SER A 307 13.72 -21.62 -13.99
CA SER A 307 13.16 -21.21 -15.28
C SER A 307 12.07 -20.17 -15.12
N LYS A 308 11.25 -20.26 -14.09
CA LYS A 308 10.20 -19.29 -13.78
C LYS A 308 10.75 -17.97 -13.24
N ILE A 309 11.76 -18.02 -12.38
CA ILE A 309 12.46 -16.83 -11.89
C ILE A 309 13.09 -16.06 -13.05
N GLU A 310 13.64 -16.75 -14.03
CA GLU A 310 14.18 -16.13 -15.26
C GLU A 310 13.08 -15.54 -16.13
N GLU A 311 11.99 -16.29 -16.37
CA GLU A 311 10.82 -15.85 -17.16
C GLU A 311 10.21 -14.55 -16.61
N TYR A 312 10.13 -14.42 -15.28
CA TYR A 312 9.57 -13.25 -14.61
C TYR A 312 10.61 -12.18 -14.21
N GLU A 313 11.87 -12.33 -14.62
CA GLU A 313 12.95 -11.39 -14.32
C GLU A 313 13.10 -11.09 -12.81
N ALA A 314 12.94 -12.14 -11.95
CA ALA A 314 12.91 -12.00 -10.50
C ALA A 314 14.23 -12.36 -9.77
N ALA A 315 15.31 -12.65 -10.49
CA ALA A 315 16.57 -13.10 -9.89
C ALA A 315 17.14 -12.11 -8.86
N GLU A 316 17.05 -10.80 -9.13
CA GLU A 316 17.51 -9.77 -8.21
C GLU A 316 16.72 -9.78 -6.89
N GLN A 317 15.41 -10.04 -6.95
CA GLN A 317 14.56 -10.18 -5.78
C GLN A 317 15.02 -11.31 -4.86
N PHE A 318 15.35 -12.46 -5.45
CA PHE A 318 15.84 -13.63 -4.70
C PHE A 318 17.21 -13.36 -4.07
N MET A 319 18.11 -12.69 -4.79
CA MET A 319 19.43 -12.31 -4.27
C MET A 319 19.33 -11.24 -3.17
N LEU A 320 18.41 -10.28 -3.29
CA LEU A 320 18.16 -9.27 -2.27
C LEU A 320 17.64 -9.94 -0.97
N LEU A 321 16.70 -10.88 -1.08
CA LEU A 321 16.20 -11.64 0.06
C LEU A 321 17.32 -12.46 0.73
N LYS A 322 18.12 -13.15 -0.06
CA LYS A 322 19.29 -13.90 0.46
C LYS A 322 20.22 -12.98 1.24
N THR A 323 20.60 -11.85 0.65
CA THR A 323 21.46 -10.86 1.31
C THR A 323 20.86 -10.37 2.62
N ALA A 324 19.57 -10.03 2.62
CA ALA A 324 18.89 -9.55 3.82
C ALA A 324 18.89 -10.60 4.94
N VAL A 325 18.60 -11.85 4.61
CA VAL A 325 18.57 -12.95 5.59
C VAL A 325 19.98 -13.29 6.09
N ASP A 326 20.99 -13.29 5.23
CA ASP A 326 22.39 -13.51 5.65
C ASP A 326 22.85 -12.42 6.65
N LEU A 327 22.41 -11.17 6.45
CA LEU A 327 22.71 -10.07 7.38
C LEU A 327 21.98 -10.23 8.73
N LEU A 328 20.72 -10.65 8.71
CA LEU A 328 19.97 -10.93 9.95
C LEU A 328 20.63 -12.03 10.76
N ARG A 329 21.02 -13.12 10.11
CA ARG A 329 21.75 -14.24 10.74
C ARG A 329 23.09 -13.84 11.30
N LYS A 330 23.89 -13.12 10.53
CA LYS A 330 25.18 -12.58 10.96
C LYS A 330 25.08 -11.81 12.27
N ASN A 331 23.96 -11.09 12.45
CA ASN A 331 23.70 -10.29 13.64
C ASN A 331 22.84 -11.02 14.69
N ASN A 332 22.59 -12.31 14.52
CA ASN A 332 21.79 -13.14 15.40
C ASN A 332 20.38 -12.58 15.69
N PHE A 333 19.69 -12.13 14.62
CA PHE A 333 18.31 -11.70 14.68
C PHE A 333 17.36 -12.76 14.12
N GLY A 334 16.25 -12.98 14.80
CA GLY A 334 15.14 -13.77 14.31
C GLY A 334 14.38 -13.09 13.19
N TYR A 335 13.85 -13.87 12.27
CA TYR A 335 13.06 -13.39 11.15
C TYR A 335 12.03 -14.43 10.70
N ARG A 336 11.09 -13.99 9.88
CA ARG A 336 10.10 -14.84 9.25
C ARG A 336 9.74 -14.28 7.86
N LEU A 337 10.00 -15.07 6.82
CA LEU A 337 9.49 -14.78 5.49
C LEU A 337 8.05 -15.29 5.39
N THR A 338 7.09 -14.45 5.00
CA THR A 338 5.69 -14.84 4.89
C THR A 338 5.18 -14.83 3.45
N GLY A 339 3.99 -15.37 3.26
CA GLY A 339 3.32 -15.36 1.97
C GLY A 339 3.76 -16.49 1.03
N ALA A 340 3.53 -16.26 -0.26
CA ALA A 340 3.73 -17.27 -1.30
C ALA A 340 5.19 -17.69 -1.48
N LEU A 341 6.12 -16.77 -1.27
CA LEU A 341 7.56 -17.02 -1.41
C LEU A 341 8.09 -18.08 -0.42
N ALA A 342 7.41 -18.25 0.72
CA ALA A 342 7.75 -19.33 1.65
C ALA A 342 7.56 -20.75 1.06
N SER A 343 6.84 -20.91 -0.06
CA SER A 343 6.74 -22.18 -0.79
C SER A 343 7.87 -22.44 -1.80
N SER A 344 8.82 -21.51 -1.95
CA SER A 344 9.93 -21.66 -2.91
C SER A 344 11.03 -22.58 -2.38
N PHE A 345 11.34 -23.61 -3.14
CA PHE A 345 12.45 -24.51 -2.86
C PHE A 345 13.81 -23.85 -3.13
N VAL A 346 13.88 -22.98 -4.11
CA VAL A 346 15.08 -22.15 -4.38
C VAL A 346 15.43 -21.30 -3.16
N LEU A 347 14.45 -20.64 -2.52
CA LEU A 347 14.68 -19.87 -1.30
C LEU A 347 15.08 -20.76 -0.10
N TYR A 348 14.59 -21.98 -0.03
CA TYR A 348 15.05 -22.96 0.96
C TYR A 348 16.51 -23.37 0.73
N LEU A 349 16.89 -23.68 -0.50
CA LEU A 349 18.29 -23.99 -0.84
C LEU A 349 19.23 -22.84 -0.50
N LEU A 350 18.82 -21.61 -0.79
CA LEU A 350 19.56 -20.40 -0.44
C LEU A 350 19.59 -20.10 1.08
N GLY A 351 18.88 -20.91 1.87
CA GLY A 351 18.77 -20.72 3.31
C GLY A 351 17.85 -19.57 3.73
N VAL A 352 17.02 -19.03 2.86
CA VAL A 352 16.06 -17.97 3.20
C VAL A 352 14.83 -18.53 3.91
N ASN A 353 14.27 -19.63 3.39
CA ASN A 353 13.21 -20.37 4.07
C ASN A 353 13.83 -21.34 5.11
N GLU A 354 13.18 -21.43 6.27
CA GLU A 354 13.66 -22.20 7.40
C GLU A 354 13.23 -23.69 7.36
N PHE A 355 12.24 -24.01 6.55
CA PHE A 355 11.68 -25.37 6.41
C PHE A 355 11.72 -25.81 4.94
N ASP A 356 11.73 -27.13 4.74
CA ASP A 356 11.70 -27.73 3.41
C ASP A 356 10.27 -27.71 2.84
N PRO A 357 9.98 -26.88 1.82
CA PRO A 357 8.64 -26.80 1.24
C PRO A 357 8.23 -28.08 0.51
N MET A 358 9.18 -28.92 0.07
CA MET A 358 8.87 -30.21 -0.55
C MET A 358 8.38 -31.22 0.49
N GLN A 359 9.05 -31.31 1.64
CA GLN A 359 8.60 -32.15 2.75
C GLN A 359 7.22 -31.72 3.29
N MET A 360 6.95 -30.43 3.31
CA MET A 360 5.65 -29.90 3.66
C MET A 360 4.58 -30.07 2.57
N GLY A 361 4.95 -30.59 1.40
CA GLY A 361 4.05 -30.75 0.27
C GLY A 361 3.58 -29.42 -0.32
N LEU A 362 4.31 -28.32 -0.11
CA LEU A 362 3.98 -27.01 -0.63
C LEU A 362 4.38 -26.89 -2.10
N TRP A 363 3.45 -26.46 -2.93
CA TRP A 363 3.69 -26.24 -4.34
C TRP A 363 3.56 -24.76 -4.67
N PRO A 364 4.56 -24.11 -5.29
CA PRO A 364 4.57 -22.67 -5.52
C PRO A 364 3.85 -22.23 -6.79
N ALA A 365 2.95 -23.05 -7.35
CA ALA A 365 2.38 -22.78 -8.65
C ALA A 365 1.81 -21.37 -8.78
N HIS A 366 1.03 -20.91 -7.80
CA HIS A 366 0.43 -19.57 -7.87
C HIS A 366 1.46 -18.44 -7.66
N LEU A 367 2.62 -18.74 -7.06
CA LEU A 367 3.72 -17.79 -6.92
C LEU A 367 4.23 -17.33 -8.29
N PHE A 368 4.35 -18.28 -9.22
CA PHE A 368 4.93 -18.07 -10.54
C PHE A 368 3.91 -17.75 -11.65
N TYR A 369 2.68 -17.34 -11.31
CA TYR A 369 1.69 -16.87 -12.28
C TYR A 369 1.48 -15.35 -12.28
N CYS A 370 2.03 -14.66 -11.30
CA CYS A 370 1.97 -13.22 -11.19
C CYS A 370 3.31 -12.69 -10.71
N ARG A 371 3.91 -11.81 -11.49
CA ARG A 371 5.18 -11.17 -11.14
C ARG A 371 5.09 -10.45 -9.80
N ASP A 372 3.97 -9.82 -9.50
CA ASP A 372 3.76 -9.09 -8.24
C ASP A 372 3.95 -9.99 -7.00
N ASN A 373 3.62 -11.27 -7.08
CA ASN A 373 3.83 -12.21 -5.99
C ASN A 373 5.31 -12.47 -5.68
N LEU A 374 6.20 -12.21 -6.65
CA LEU A 374 7.64 -12.41 -6.55
C LEU A 374 8.38 -11.18 -6.03
N LEU A 375 7.80 -9.98 -6.21
CA LEU A 375 8.50 -8.72 -6.03
C LEU A 375 8.32 -8.05 -4.66
N HIS A 376 7.30 -8.44 -3.90
CA HIS A 376 6.94 -7.76 -2.64
C HIS A 376 6.90 -8.72 -1.44
N PRO A 377 8.03 -9.41 -1.11
CA PRO A 377 8.07 -10.30 0.04
C PRO A 377 7.93 -9.54 1.35
N GLU A 378 7.22 -10.14 2.28
CA GLU A 378 7.13 -9.65 3.66
C GLU A 378 8.12 -10.39 4.54
N LEU A 379 9.04 -9.65 5.14
CA LEU A 379 10.02 -10.14 6.09
C LEU A 379 9.74 -9.56 7.48
N TRP A 380 9.23 -10.38 8.37
CA TRP A 380 8.87 -10.00 9.73
C TRP A 380 10.07 -10.19 10.65
N MET A 381 10.30 -9.22 11.55
CA MET A 381 11.45 -9.20 12.42
C MET A 381 11.23 -8.27 13.62
N SER A 382 12.20 -8.16 14.53
CA SER A 382 12.18 -7.16 15.60
C SER A 382 12.44 -5.75 15.07
N LYS A 383 12.05 -4.73 15.82
CA LYS A 383 12.36 -3.33 15.48
C LYS A 383 13.86 -3.09 15.41
N ALA A 384 14.63 -3.71 16.32
CA ALA A 384 16.09 -3.63 16.33
C ALA A 384 16.73 -4.27 15.09
N ALA A 385 16.21 -5.45 14.67
CA ALA A 385 16.64 -6.16 13.47
C ALA A 385 16.37 -5.31 12.21
N LYS A 386 15.18 -4.71 12.09
CA LYS A 386 14.84 -3.82 10.97
C LYS A 386 15.81 -2.66 10.84
N ASN A 387 16.12 -1.97 11.94
CA ASN A 387 17.04 -0.83 11.92
C ASN A 387 18.45 -1.26 11.51
N ALA A 388 18.95 -2.37 12.08
CA ALA A 388 20.26 -2.91 11.72
C ALA A 388 20.31 -3.34 10.25
N LEU A 389 19.30 -4.07 9.77
CA LEU A 389 19.19 -4.52 8.39
C LEU A 389 19.18 -3.34 7.40
N THR A 390 18.34 -2.33 7.66
CA THR A 390 18.26 -1.14 6.81
C THR A 390 19.62 -0.44 6.70
N LYS A 391 20.33 -0.29 7.82
CA LYS A 391 21.66 0.31 7.84
C LYS A 391 22.67 -0.51 7.02
N GLU A 392 22.77 -1.81 7.27
CA GLU A 392 23.73 -2.68 6.54
C GLU A 392 23.41 -2.80 5.05
N LEU A 393 22.13 -2.86 4.66
CA LEU A 393 21.74 -2.83 3.26
C LEU A 393 22.12 -1.50 2.59
N ASN A 394 21.93 -0.38 3.28
CA ASN A 394 22.40 0.92 2.77
C ASN A 394 23.92 0.99 2.63
N ASP A 395 24.67 0.39 3.54
CA ASP A 395 26.14 0.31 3.46
C ASP A 395 26.60 -0.53 2.24
N ILE A 396 25.89 -1.62 1.93
CA ILE A 396 26.19 -2.52 0.79
C ILE A 396 25.79 -1.91 -0.54
N TYR A 397 24.55 -1.45 -0.63
CA TYR A 397 23.97 -0.98 -1.90
C TYR A 397 24.12 0.53 -2.11
N GLY A 398 24.48 1.27 -1.05
CA GLY A 398 24.56 2.70 -1.06
C GLY A 398 23.25 3.34 -1.50
N HIS A 399 23.32 4.28 -2.44
CA HIS A 399 22.12 4.95 -2.95
C HIS A 399 21.23 4.10 -3.88
N LYS A 400 21.54 2.81 -4.07
CA LYS A 400 20.70 1.87 -4.83
C LYS A 400 19.52 1.36 -4.02
N LEU A 401 19.59 1.44 -2.68
CA LEU A 401 18.53 1.00 -1.79
C LEU A 401 17.76 2.18 -1.24
N ILE A 402 16.47 2.22 -1.50
CA ILE A 402 15.57 3.27 -1.03
C ILE A 402 14.45 2.66 -0.21
N THR A 403 14.20 3.22 0.96
CA THR A 403 13.05 2.89 1.77
C THR A 403 11.85 3.70 1.32
N ILE A 404 10.72 3.03 1.02
CA ILE A 404 9.48 3.72 0.72
C ILE A 404 8.66 3.87 1.99
N CYS A 405 8.24 5.10 2.24
CA CYS A 405 7.27 5.42 3.27
C CYS A 405 5.90 5.60 2.62
N GLU A 406 4.94 4.76 2.97
CA GLU A 406 3.53 4.99 2.65
C GLU A 406 2.89 5.82 3.74
N GLU A 407 2.22 6.90 3.37
CA GLU A 407 1.31 7.58 4.28
C GLU A 407 -0.07 6.90 4.19
N MET A 408 -0.57 6.46 5.33
CA MET A 408 -1.94 5.97 5.46
C MET A 408 -2.68 6.81 6.50
N TRP A 409 -3.99 6.94 6.31
CA TRP A 409 -4.85 7.49 7.33
C TRP A 409 -5.32 6.37 8.25
N ASP A 410 -5.17 6.56 9.56
CA ASP A 410 -5.90 5.77 10.53
C ASP A 410 -7.32 6.33 10.62
N GLY A 411 -8.28 5.52 10.22
CA GLY A 411 -9.69 5.88 10.37
C GLY A 411 -10.05 6.13 11.83
N LEU A 412 -11.01 7.02 12.06
CA LEU A 412 -11.58 7.21 13.38
C LEU A 412 -12.26 5.93 13.86
N THR A 413 -12.17 5.68 15.16
CA THR A 413 -12.96 4.64 15.81
C THR A 413 -14.45 4.98 15.73
N GLU A 414 -15.31 3.98 15.94
CA GLU A 414 -16.77 4.20 15.96
C GLU A 414 -17.20 5.21 17.04
N ALA A 415 -16.50 5.25 18.17
CA ALA A 415 -16.75 6.22 19.23
C ALA A 415 -16.41 7.64 18.78
N GLU A 416 -15.25 7.84 18.18
CA GLU A 416 -14.81 9.14 17.64
C GLU A 416 -15.73 9.61 16.50
N LEU A 417 -16.21 8.71 15.63
CA LEU A 417 -17.19 9.05 14.60
C LEU A 417 -18.53 9.54 15.19
N LYS A 418 -18.97 8.94 16.28
CA LYS A 418 -20.15 9.39 17.02
C LYS A 418 -19.94 10.78 17.61
N ASP A 419 -18.75 11.05 18.15
CA ASP A 419 -18.40 12.39 18.66
C ASP A 419 -18.34 13.43 17.54
N VAL A 420 -17.77 13.10 16.38
CA VAL A 420 -17.76 13.95 15.17
C VAL A 420 -19.19 14.32 14.76
N LEU A 421 -20.10 13.34 14.70
CA LEU A 421 -21.50 13.57 14.34
C LEU A 421 -22.22 14.40 15.39
N ALA A 422 -22.04 14.10 16.67
CA ALA A 422 -22.68 14.82 17.77
C ALA A 422 -22.27 16.30 17.78
N GLN A 423 -20.98 16.57 17.57
CA GLN A 423 -20.46 17.93 17.52
C GLN A 423 -20.97 18.70 16.28
N TYR A 424 -20.97 18.07 15.13
CA TYR A 424 -21.50 18.63 13.89
C TYR A 424 -22.99 18.93 13.97
N THR A 425 -23.78 18.02 14.54
CA THR A 425 -25.22 18.18 14.76
C THR A 425 -25.50 19.37 15.67
N LYS A 426 -24.74 19.48 16.76
CA LYS A 426 -24.91 20.56 17.75
C LYS A 426 -24.58 21.93 17.17
N ASP A 427 -23.47 22.04 16.44
CA ASP A 427 -22.85 23.32 16.09
C ASP A 427 -23.25 23.81 14.70
N ILE A 428 -23.61 22.92 13.76
CA ILE A 428 -23.77 23.26 12.34
C ILE A 428 -25.08 22.78 11.71
N CYS A 429 -25.36 21.48 11.69
CA CYS A 429 -26.46 20.96 10.86
C CYS A 429 -27.83 20.96 11.55
N GLY A 430 -27.88 21.04 12.89
CA GLY A 430 -29.11 20.97 13.67
C GLY A 430 -29.66 19.55 13.87
N GLU A 431 -30.63 19.45 14.78
CA GLU A 431 -31.08 18.16 15.33
C GLU A 431 -31.84 17.29 14.31
N GLU A 432 -32.61 17.88 13.39
CA GLU A 432 -33.39 17.14 12.39
C GLU A 432 -32.47 16.48 11.33
N GLU A 433 -31.46 17.20 10.83
CA GLU A 433 -30.49 16.70 9.88
C GLU A 433 -29.56 15.68 10.54
N GLY A 434 -29.10 15.98 11.77
CA GLY A 434 -28.26 15.07 12.55
C GLY A 434 -28.92 13.70 12.79
N ASN A 435 -30.24 13.68 13.09
CA ASN A 435 -30.98 12.44 13.25
C ASN A 435 -31.05 11.63 11.92
N LYS A 436 -31.16 12.30 10.77
CA LYS A 436 -31.14 11.64 9.47
C LYS A 436 -29.74 11.06 9.16
N LEU A 437 -28.66 11.76 9.54
CA LEU A 437 -27.30 11.33 9.35
C LEU A 437 -26.91 10.20 10.32
N SER A 438 -27.42 10.18 11.55
CA SER A 438 -27.09 9.16 12.54
C SER A 438 -27.50 7.74 12.14
N ASP A 439 -28.59 7.64 11.36
CA ASP A 439 -29.09 6.36 10.84
C ASP A 439 -28.50 6.01 9.45
N ASN A 440 -27.68 6.92 8.89
CA ASN A 440 -27.15 6.77 7.53
C ASN A 440 -25.74 6.15 7.53
N GLY A 441 -25.67 4.87 7.17
CA GLY A 441 -24.40 4.14 7.08
C GLY A 441 -23.42 4.74 6.06
N LEU A 442 -23.90 5.45 5.03
CA LEU A 442 -23.04 6.10 4.03
C LEU A 442 -22.25 7.28 4.64
N PHE A 443 -22.90 8.05 5.53
CA PHE A 443 -22.20 9.11 6.25
C PHE A 443 -21.03 8.57 7.06
N TYR A 444 -21.27 7.51 7.84
CA TYR A 444 -20.21 6.87 8.63
C TYR A 444 -19.11 6.28 7.77
N MET A 445 -19.46 5.64 6.67
CA MET A 445 -18.48 5.10 5.74
C MET A 445 -17.61 6.21 5.11
N ALA A 446 -18.21 7.31 4.67
CA ALA A 446 -17.51 8.45 4.12
C ALA A 446 -16.61 9.11 5.17
N ALA A 447 -17.12 9.37 6.37
CA ALA A 447 -16.33 9.95 7.45
C ALA A 447 -15.18 9.02 7.88
N GLN A 448 -15.42 7.72 8.07
CA GLN A 448 -14.40 6.75 8.44
C GLN A 448 -13.30 6.61 7.38
N ARG A 449 -13.67 6.71 6.11
CA ARG A 449 -12.73 6.61 4.99
C ARG A 449 -11.72 7.78 4.96
N HIS A 450 -12.10 8.94 5.51
CA HIS A 450 -11.36 10.19 5.33
C HIS A 450 -10.85 10.81 6.64
N THR A 451 -11.12 10.19 7.76
CA THR A 451 -10.72 10.71 9.08
C THR A 451 -9.59 9.92 9.69
N GLY A 452 -8.65 10.61 10.27
CA GLY A 452 -7.55 10.01 11.01
C GLY A 452 -6.25 10.80 10.94
N THR A 453 -5.26 10.33 11.67
CA THR A 453 -3.90 10.84 11.59
C THR A 453 -3.15 10.17 10.44
N LYS A 454 -2.46 10.95 9.63
CA LYS A 454 -1.51 10.41 8.66
C LYS A 454 -0.40 9.66 9.39
N ARG A 455 -0.24 8.38 9.10
CA ARG A 455 0.86 7.57 9.63
C ARG A 455 1.79 7.15 8.51
N LYS A 456 3.09 7.11 8.80
CA LYS A 456 4.05 6.33 8.02
C LYS A 456 3.86 4.86 8.40
N VAL A 457 3.12 4.09 7.62
CA VAL A 457 2.67 2.74 8.01
C VAL A 457 3.57 1.64 7.49
N ARG A 458 4.22 1.82 6.35
CA ARG A 458 5.10 0.81 5.75
C ARG A 458 6.42 1.42 5.32
N SER A 459 7.51 0.76 5.68
CA SER A 459 8.75 0.94 4.98
C SER A 459 9.00 -0.30 4.12
N VAL A 460 9.10 -0.09 2.83
CA VAL A 460 9.45 -1.13 1.85
C VAL A 460 10.79 -0.73 1.28
N ASN A 461 11.76 -1.64 1.30
CA ASN A 461 13.07 -1.36 0.76
C ASN A 461 13.08 -1.71 -0.73
N TYR A 462 13.37 -0.75 -1.58
CA TYR A 462 13.50 -0.94 -3.02
C TYR A 462 14.96 -0.82 -3.44
N MET A 463 15.39 -1.69 -4.34
CA MET A 463 16.69 -1.59 -4.98
C MET A 463 16.52 -0.88 -6.33
N LEU A 464 17.20 0.26 -6.53
CA LEU A 464 17.16 0.97 -7.80
C LEU A 464 18.24 0.47 -8.76
N PRO A 465 17.89 0.29 -10.04
CA PRO A 465 18.85 -0.19 -11.04
C PRO A 465 20.01 0.76 -11.33
N ASP A 466 19.83 2.08 -11.11
CA ASP A 466 20.80 3.11 -11.46
C ASP A 466 21.01 4.11 -10.32
N VAL A 467 22.24 4.18 -9.83
CA VAL A 467 22.65 5.04 -8.70
C VAL A 467 22.45 6.54 -8.96
N GLY A 468 22.46 6.98 -10.22
CA GLY A 468 22.32 8.40 -10.57
C GLY A 468 20.88 8.93 -10.48
N ARG A 469 19.89 8.06 -10.66
CA ARG A 469 18.48 8.45 -10.82
C ARG A 469 17.75 8.74 -9.53
N TRP A 470 18.21 8.20 -8.40
CA TRP A 470 17.57 8.48 -7.11
C TRP A 470 17.55 9.97 -6.72
N LYS A 471 18.55 10.75 -7.22
CA LYS A 471 18.60 12.20 -7.01
C LYS A 471 17.46 12.97 -7.69
N GLN A 472 16.74 12.30 -8.58
CA GLN A 472 15.60 12.85 -9.32
C GLN A 472 14.26 12.42 -8.70
N LEU A 473 14.29 11.71 -7.57
CA LEU A 473 13.10 11.24 -6.84
C LEU A 473 12.87 12.12 -5.61
N PRO A 474 11.63 12.18 -5.11
CA PRO A 474 11.31 12.86 -3.86
C PRO A 474 11.80 12.02 -2.68
N VAL A 475 13.07 12.16 -2.35
CA VAL A 475 13.71 11.41 -1.29
C VAL A 475 14.07 12.31 -0.12
N THR A 476 13.90 11.79 1.09
CA THR A 476 14.36 12.40 2.34
C THR A 476 15.23 11.41 3.10
N GLU A 477 16.07 11.89 3.98
CA GLU A 477 16.86 11.05 4.87
C GLU A 477 16.11 10.87 6.19
N ASP A 478 15.86 9.62 6.58
CA ASP A 478 15.31 9.30 7.89
C ASP A 478 16.38 9.57 8.94
N LYS A 479 16.13 10.51 9.85
CA LYS A 479 17.09 10.95 10.88
C LYS A 479 17.47 9.84 11.87
N ASP A 480 16.60 8.85 12.07
CA ASP A 480 16.83 7.78 13.05
C ASP A 480 17.65 6.63 12.45
N SER A 481 17.39 6.27 11.21
CA SER A 481 18.04 5.14 10.52
C SER A 481 19.12 5.55 9.52
N GLY A 482 19.19 6.83 9.12
CA GLY A 482 20.01 7.30 8.00
C GLY A 482 19.58 6.72 6.63
N ALA A 483 18.40 6.12 6.57
CA ALA A 483 17.88 5.53 5.35
C ALA A 483 17.32 6.61 4.42
N ILE A 484 17.56 6.45 3.11
CA ILE A 484 16.93 7.30 2.11
C ILE A 484 15.47 6.83 1.95
N CYS A 485 14.54 7.69 2.29
CA CYS A 485 13.10 7.43 2.20
C CYS A 485 12.53 8.07 0.94
N LEU A 486 11.86 7.29 0.10
CA LEU A 486 11.07 7.79 -1.02
C LEU A 486 9.66 8.12 -0.54
N GLN A 487 9.23 9.34 -0.78
CA GLN A 487 7.87 9.78 -0.48
C GLN A 487 6.93 9.43 -1.63
N SER A 488 6.59 8.14 -1.74
CA SER A 488 5.57 7.74 -2.70
C SER A 488 5.22 6.28 -2.55
N GLY A 489 4.00 5.99 -2.21
CA GLY A 489 3.56 4.65 -1.89
C GLY A 489 3.52 3.63 -3.02
N GLU A 490 3.57 3.99 -4.30
CA GLU A 490 3.36 3.05 -5.41
C GLU A 490 4.15 3.37 -6.67
N PHE A 491 5.28 4.07 -6.56
CA PHE A 491 6.06 4.45 -7.76
C PHE A 491 6.71 3.27 -8.48
N PHE A 492 6.94 2.13 -7.82
CA PHE A 492 7.74 1.04 -8.38
C PHE A 492 7.17 -0.34 -8.10
N PRO A 493 5.98 -0.69 -8.62
CA PRO A 493 5.41 -2.02 -8.39
C PRO A 493 6.27 -3.16 -8.94
N ASP A 494 7.17 -2.88 -9.88
CA ASP A 494 7.96 -3.89 -10.59
C ASP A 494 9.43 -3.97 -10.15
N LEU A 495 9.84 -3.20 -9.14
CA LEU A 495 11.20 -3.25 -8.62
C LEU A 495 11.35 -4.25 -7.48
N PRO A 496 12.52 -4.93 -7.37
CA PRO A 496 12.84 -5.78 -6.23
C PRO A 496 12.71 -4.99 -4.92
N SER A 497 11.98 -5.56 -3.97
CA SER A 497 11.70 -4.91 -2.70
C SER A 497 11.60 -5.90 -1.56
N ILE A 498 11.77 -5.45 -0.33
CA ILE A 498 11.49 -6.20 0.89
C ILE A 498 10.60 -5.34 1.77
N ASN A 499 9.40 -5.84 2.07
CA ASN A 499 8.54 -5.24 3.06
C ASN A 499 8.97 -5.70 4.45
N THR A 500 9.68 -4.84 5.19
CA THR A 500 10.16 -5.15 6.53
C THR A 500 9.14 -4.79 7.57
N ILE A 501 8.57 -5.79 8.24
CA ILE A 501 7.48 -5.61 9.21
C ILE A 501 8.01 -5.85 10.62
N PRO A 502 8.17 -4.79 11.44
CA PRO A 502 8.55 -4.96 12.83
C PRO A 502 7.39 -5.55 13.65
N THR A 503 7.70 -6.51 14.50
CA THR A 503 6.74 -7.13 15.39
C THR A 503 7.35 -7.44 16.75
N ASP A 504 6.59 -7.23 17.79
CA ASP A 504 6.94 -7.46 19.17
C ASP A 504 7.24 -8.95 19.50
N ILE A 505 6.69 -9.88 18.71
CA ILE A 505 7.02 -11.31 18.84
C ILE A 505 8.50 -11.56 18.59
N PHE A 506 9.09 -10.91 17.60
CA PHE A 506 10.53 -11.02 17.36
C PHE A 506 11.35 -10.21 18.35
N ASP A 507 10.80 -9.16 18.96
CA ASP A 507 11.49 -8.48 20.07
C ASP A 507 11.72 -9.44 21.24
N ILE A 508 10.72 -10.22 21.66
CA ILE A 508 10.88 -11.21 22.74
C ILE A 508 11.76 -12.41 22.31
N LEU A 509 11.63 -12.90 21.09
CA LEU A 509 12.46 -14.00 20.57
C LEU A 509 13.94 -13.58 20.56
N ASP A 510 14.28 -12.42 20.04
CA ASP A 510 15.65 -11.90 20.00
C ASP A 510 16.24 -11.69 21.42
N ILE A 511 15.41 -11.28 22.39
CA ILE A 511 15.81 -11.16 23.78
C ILE A 511 16.14 -12.56 24.33
N CYS A 512 15.26 -13.53 24.14
CA CYS A 512 15.45 -14.89 24.62
C CYS A 512 16.67 -15.56 23.97
N CYS A 513 16.87 -15.42 22.67
CA CYS A 513 18.05 -15.92 21.96
C CYS A 513 19.35 -15.40 22.56
N ARG A 514 19.43 -14.09 22.85
CA ARG A 514 20.61 -13.50 23.51
C ARG A 514 20.82 -14.00 24.92
N MET A 515 19.74 -14.28 25.67
CA MET A 515 19.84 -14.81 27.03
C MET A 515 20.34 -16.24 27.07
N GLU A 516 19.99 -17.02 26.06
CA GLU A 516 20.41 -18.44 25.93
C GLU A 516 21.73 -18.60 25.16
N ASP A 517 22.32 -17.53 24.64
CA ASP A 517 23.49 -17.54 23.74
C ASP A 517 23.27 -18.51 22.56
N MET A 518 22.08 -18.50 21.99
CA MET A 518 21.61 -19.41 20.93
C MET A 518 21.17 -18.62 19.71
N ALA A 519 21.50 -19.10 18.51
CA ALA A 519 20.99 -18.52 17.28
C ALA A 519 19.51 -18.86 17.10
N TYR A 520 18.75 -17.96 16.48
CA TYR A 520 17.32 -18.17 16.23
C TYR A 520 17.04 -19.46 15.48
N GLU A 521 17.84 -19.80 14.48
CA GLU A 521 17.68 -21.03 13.68
C GLU A 521 18.00 -22.30 14.46
N GLU A 522 18.77 -22.22 15.53
CA GLU A 522 19.13 -23.38 16.36
C GLU A 522 18.00 -23.77 17.32
N ILE A 523 16.99 -22.89 17.52
CA ILE A 523 15.84 -23.21 18.35
C ILE A 523 14.98 -24.28 17.66
N PRO A 524 14.78 -25.46 18.26
CA PRO A 524 13.90 -26.48 17.69
C PRO A 524 12.45 -26.00 17.59
N TYR A 525 11.77 -26.40 16.55
CA TYR A 525 10.33 -26.16 16.35
C TYR A 525 9.52 -27.45 16.17
N GLU A 526 10.16 -28.63 16.23
CA GLU A 526 9.52 -29.93 16.22
C GLU A 526 10.10 -30.79 17.35
N SER A 527 9.23 -31.20 18.27
CA SER A 527 9.52 -32.19 19.28
C SER A 527 8.23 -32.73 19.86
N ASP A 528 8.25 -33.98 20.35
CA ASP A 528 7.08 -34.60 21.01
C ASP A 528 6.60 -33.79 22.19
N GLU A 529 7.50 -33.13 22.95
CA GLU A 529 7.17 -32.28 24.08
C GLU A 529 6.32 -31.08 23.68
N LEU A 530 6.63 -30.43 22.54
CA LEU A 530 5.87 -29.28 22.01
C LEU A 530 4.45 -29.71 21.64
N PHE A 531 4.33 -30.81 20.92
CA PHE A 531 3.03 -31.33 20.48
C PHE A 531 2.18 -31.83 21.65
N ASP A 532 2.78 -32.48 22.65
CA ASP A 532 2.12 -32.91 23.89
C ASP A 532 1.55 -31.70 24.67
N VAL A 533 2.29 -30.60 24.75
CA VAL A 533 1.82 -29.37 25.43
C VAL A 533 0.63 -28.77 24.68
N LEU A 534 0.68 -28.73 23.35
CA LEU A 534 -0.44 -28.23 22.54
C LEU A 534 -1.69 -29.10 22.69
N CYS A 535 -1.56 -30.43 22.68
CA CYS A 535 -2.66 -31.35 22.92
C CYS A 535 -3.27 -31.21 24.32
N LYS A 536 -2.43 -31.02 25.36
CA LYS A 536 -2.90 -30.76 26.74
C LYS A 536 -3.64 -29.44 26.83
N ALA A 537 -3.12 -28.37 26.24
CA ALA A 537 -3.79 -27.07 26.23
C ALA A 537 -5.13 -27.14 25.50
N HIS A 538 -5.21 -27.80 24.35
CA HIS A 538 -6.45 -28.04 23.61
C HIS A 538 -7.50 -28.78 24.46
N SER A 539 -7.10 -29.85 25.14
CA SER A 539 -8.00 -30.66 25.98
C SER A 539 -8.36 -29.99 27.33
N GLY A 540 -7.93 -28.76 27.58
CA GLY A 540 -8.17 -28.04 28.83
C GLY A 540 -7.39 -28.59 30.04
N GLN A 541 -6.36 -29.39 29.81
CA GLN A 541 -5.45 -29.84 30.85
C GLN A 541 -4.46 -28.75 31.24
N LEU A 542 -3.97 -28.81 32.49
CA LEU A 542 -2.97 -27.87 32.96
C LEU A 542 -1.66 -28.01 32.20
N VAL A 543 -1.22 -26.89 31.64
CA VAL A 543 0.11 -26.71 31.05
C VAL A 543 0.98 -25.84 31.97
N PRO A 544 2.31 -25.86 31.84
CA PRO A 544 3.17 -24.96 32.61
C PRO A 544 2.80 -23.49 32.35
N ASP A 545 2.75 -22.66 33.39
CA ASP A 545 2.41 -21.22 33.32
C ASP A 545 3.22 -20.48 32.24
N VAL A 546 4.47 -20.86 32.02
CA VAL A 546 5.33 -20.24 31.00
C VAL A 546 4.93 -20.66 29.58
N ALA A 547 4.39 -21.89 29.40
CA ALA A 547 3.88 -22.34 28.10
C ALA A 547 2.57 -21.56 27.79
N ASP A 548 1.71 -21.39 28.77
CA ASP A 548 0.51 -20.57 28.68
C ASP A 548 0.84 -19.12 28.30
N ALA A 549 1.85 -18.54 28.98
CA ALA A 549 2.36 -17.21 28.64
C ALA A 549 2.88 -17.11 27.20
N ALA A 550 3.62 -18.11 26.70
CA ALA A 550 4.10 -18.13 25.32
C ALA A 550 2.96 -18.18 24.30
N LEU A 551 1.95 -19.00 24.55
CA LEU A 551 0.73 -19.09 23.72
C LEU A 551 -0.07 -17.79 23.74
N THR A 552 -0.16 -17.12 24.89
CA THR A 552 -0.78 -15.79 25.03
C THR A 552 -0.05 -14.72 24.21
N ILE A 553 1.28 -14.71 24.23
CA ILE A 553 2.09 -13.79 23.39
C ILE A 553 1.77 -14.00 21.91
N MET A 554 1.60 -15.22 21.47
CA MET A 554 1.27 -15.55 20.08
C MET A 554 -0.15 -15.21 19.68
N GLY A 555 -1.08 -15.08 20.65
CA GLY A 555 -2.48 -14.76 20.39
C GLY A 555 -3.29 -15.90 19.77
N ASP A 556 -2.88 -17.15 19.94
CA ASP A 556 -3.40 -18.32 19.23
C ASP A 556 -4.51 -19.10 19.96
N TRP A 557 -5.16 -18.48 20.94
CA TRP A 557 -6.18 -19.15 21.76
C TRP A 557 -7.39 -19.65 20.95
N GLU A 558 -7.86 -18.89 19.95
CA GLU A 558 -9.00 -19.31 19.12
C GLU A 558 -8.68 -20.59 18.35
N TRP A 559 -7.48 -20.67 17.77
CA TRP A 559 -7.03 -21.89 17.09
C TRP A 559 -6.94 -23.07 18.07
N LEU A 560 -6.31 -22.87 19.23
CA LEU A 560 -6.04 -23.93 20.18
C LEU A 560 -7.31 -24.57 20.77
N HIS A 561 -8.41 -23.81 20.84
CA HIS A 561 -9.72 -24.29 21.30
C HIS A 561 -10.68 -24.67 20.17
N HIS A 562 -10.21 -24.68 18.93
CA HIS A 562 -11.04 -25.00 17.79
C HIS A 562 -11.27 -26.52 17.65
N GLU A 563 -12.52 -26.93 17.43
CA GLU A 563 -12.93 -28.35 17.34
C GLU A 563 -12.23 -29.16 16.23
N SER A 564 -11.58 -28.51 15.24
CA SER A 564 -10.82 -29.22 14.22
C SER A 564 -9.65 -30.01 14.78
N LEU A 565 -9.12 -29.63 15.97
CA LEU A 565 -8.04 -30.33 16.64
C LEU A 565 -8.48 -31.68 17.23
N ASP A 566 -9.79 -31.89 17.46
CA ASP A 566 -10.33 -33.21 17.84
C ASP A 566 -10.19 -34.24 16.71
N PHE A 567 -10.12 -33.78 15.47
CA PHE A 567 -10.02 -34.61 14.26
C PHE A 567 -8.60 -34.68 13.68
N ILE A 568 -7.86 -33.57 13.81
CA ILE A 568 -6.49 -33.42 13.33
C ILE A 568 -5.63 -33.06 14.53
N GLU A 569 -5.13 -34.07 15.23
CA GLU A 569 -4.26 -33.85 16.38
C GLU A 569 -2.93 -33.19 15.95
N PRO A 570 -2.41 -32.20 16.68
CA PRO A 570 -1.13 -31.54 16.38
C PRO A 570 0.05 -32.47 16.73
N ARG A 571 0.51 -33.24 15.76
CA ARG A 571 1.61 -34.22 15.92
C ARG A 571 2.88 -33.86 15.13
N ASP A 572 2.76 -32.95 14.21
CA ASP A 572 3.84 -32.43 13.39
C ASP A 572 3.49 -31.02 12.90
N LEU A 573 4.47 -30.34 12.32
CA LEU A 573 4.27 -29.00 11.78
C LEU A 573 3.15 -28.94 10.74
N ARG A 574 2.97 -29.99 9.93
CA ARG A 574 1.95 -30.02 8.88
C ARG A 574 0.53 -30.07 9.46
N SER A 575 0.29 -30.90 10.46
CA SER A 575 -1.02 -30.99 11.13
C SER A 575 -1.40 -29.69 11.81
N ILE A 576 -0.43 -28.99 12.43
CA ILE A 576 -0.63 -27.65 13.00
C ILE A 576 -1.04 -26.67 11.89
N CYS A 577 -0.32 -26.61 10.79
CA CYS A 577 -0.61 -25.68 9.69
C CYS A 577 -1.99 -25.95 9.09
N ARG A 578 -2.39 -27.18 8.89
CA ARG A 578 -3.69 -27.55 8.35
C ARG A 578 -4.84 -27.10 9.26
N THR A 579 -4.75 -27.34 10.56
CA THR A 579 -5.76 -26.89 11.52
C THR A 579 -5.84 -25.36 11.61
N ARG A 580 -4.70 -24.68 11.58
CA ARG A 580 -4.65 -23.22 11.56
C ARG A 580 -5.25 -22.65 10.28
N CYS A 581 -5.01 -23.24 9.13
CA CYS A 581 -5.67 -22.84 7.88
C CYS A 581 -7.20 -23.00 7.96
N LEU A 582 -7.70 -24.05 8.60
CA LEU A 582 -9.15 -24.26 8.81
C LEU A 582 -9.77 -23.19 9.68
N THR A 583 -9.08 -22.71 10.71
CA THR A 583 -9.58 -21.65 11.60
C THR A 583 -9.55 -20.27 10.97
N HIS A 584 -8.54 -19.98 10.15
CA HIS A 584 -8.38 -18.70 9.46
C HIS A 584 -9.19 -18.58 8.17
N GLY A 585 -9.75 -19.71 7.67
CA GLY A 585 -10.64 -19.72 6.51
C GLY A 585 -12.04 -19.20 6.86
N THR A 586 -12.68 -18.49 5.95
CA THR A 586 -14.04 -17.99 6.15
C THR A 586 -15.03 -18.88 5.40
N GLN A 587 -16.07 -19.39 6.09
CA GLN A 587 -17.04 -20.37 5.59
C GLN A 587 -16.35 -21.66 5.10
N LEU A 588 -15.30 -22.05 5.80
CA LEU A 588 -14.50 -23.23 5.48
C LEU A 588 -14.81 -24.39 6.42
N TRP A 589 -14.95 -24.16 7.73
CA TRP A 589 -15.18 -25.20 8.72
C TRP A 589 -16.66 -25.53 8.86
N GLY A 590 -17.43 -24.69 9.55
CA GLY A 590 -18.86 -24.93 9.82
C GLY A 590 -19.68 -24.88 8.53
N ASN A 591 -20.65 -25.80 8.41
CA ASN A 591 -21.49 -26.01 7.23
C ASN A 591 -20.70 -26.36 5.94
N ASN A 592 -19.45 -26.81 6.10
CA ASN A 592 -18.55 -27.18 5.00
C ASN A 592 -17.71 -28.41 5.41
N GLN A 593 -16.42 -28.27 5.70
CA GLN A 593 -15.49 -29.40 5.95
C GLN A 593 -15.86 -30.22 7.21
N ARG A 594 -16.43 -29.57 8.22
CA ARG A 594 -16.90 -30.25 9.42
C ARG A 594 -17.96 -31.33 9.12
N GLU A 595 -18.95 -30.99 8.30
CA GLU A 595 -20.05 -31.90 7.96
C GLU A 595 -19.57 -33.13 7.17
N MET A 596 -18.51 -32.98 6.41
CA MET A 596 -17.88 -34.09 5.67
C MET A 596 -17.21 -35.08 6.61
N LEU A 597 -16.56 -34.57 7.67
CA LEU A 597 -15.98 -35.42 8.72
C LEU A 597 -17.06 -36.15 9.52
N TYR A 598 -18.09 -35.42 9.98
CA TYR A 598 -19.18 -36.00 10.79
C TYR A 598 -20.01 -37.02 10.02
N SER A 599 -20.19 -36.86 8.72
CA SER A 599 -20.87 -37.81 7.86
C SER A 599 -20.02 -39.02 7.45
N ASN A 600 -18.76 -39.08 7.87
CA ASN A 600 -17.73 -40.02 7.37
C ASN A 600 -17.57 -40.03 5.83
N ALA A 601 -17.91 -38.93 5.20
CA ALA A 601 -17.74 -38.78 3.77
C ALA A 601 -16.28 -38.56 3.37
N MET A 602 -15.47 -38.02 4.29
CA MET A 602 -14.03 -37.78 4.08
C MET A 602 -13.23 -38.03 5.35
N PHE A 603 -11.94 -38.27 5.16
CA PHE A 603 -10.95 -38.33 6.24
C PHE A 603 -10.22 -37.01 6.39
N ALA A 604 -9.72 -36.75 7.59
CA ALA A 604 -9.02 -35.51 7.89
C ALA A 604 -7.88 -35.10 6.91
N PRO A 605 -7.07 -36.05 6.37
CA PRO A 605 -6.05 -35.73 5.37
C PRO A 605 -6.60 -35.19 4.02
N ASP A 606 -7.84 -35.50 3.68
CA ASP A 606 -8.44 -35.21 2.37
C ASP A 606 -9.24 -33.91 2.37
N LEU A 607 -9.38 -33.25 3.53
CA LEU A 607 -10.10 -31.98 3.67
C LEU A 607 -9.44 -30.84 2.85
N ILE A 608 -10.28 -29.91 2.39
CA ILE A 608 -9.80 -28.63 1.93
C ILE A 608 -9.50 -27.76 3.18
N CYS A 609 -8.23 -27.62 3.50
CA CYS A 609 -7.77 -26.76 4.60
C CYS A 609 -7.21 -25.44 4.09
N SER A 610 -6.56 -25.46 2.95
CA SER A 610 -5.86 -24.32 2.36
C SER A 610 -6.21 -24.12 0.88
N ARG A 611 -5.79 -23.02 0.31
CA ARG A 611 -5.93 -22.78 -1.14
C ARG A 611 -5.11 -23.80 -1.96
N GLU A 612 -4.01 -24.29 -1.42
CA GLU A 612 -3.15 -25.27 -2.06
C GLU A 612 -3.88 -26.62 -2.27
N ASP A 613 -4.82 -26.98 -1.39
CA ASP A 613 -5.61 -28.20 -1.53
C ASP A 613 -6.54 -28.14 -2.75
N VAL A 614 -7.16 -27.00 -3.01
CA VAL A 614 -7.99 -26.78 -4.21
C VAL A 614 -7.13 -26.93 -5.48
N TYR A 615 -5.94 -26.33 -5.48
CA TYR A 615 -5.02 -26.46 -6.61
C TYR A 615 -4.59 -27.90 -6.84
N LYS A 616 -4.14 -28.61 -5.79
CA LYS A 616 -3.69 -30.01 -5.86
C LYS A 616 -4.80 -30.94 -6.36
N TYR A 617 -6.04 -30.74 -5.88
CA TYR A 617 -7.20 -31.52 -6.31
C TYR A 617 -7.41 -31.47 -7.82
N LEU A 618 -7.38 -30.26 -8.40
CA LEU A 618 -7.57 -30.05 -9.84
C LEU A 618 -6.36 -30.58 -10.64
N ARG A 619 -5.14 -30.39 -10.15
CA ARG A 619 -3.93 -30.89 -10.81
C ARG A 619 -3.90 -32.41 -10.88
N ALA A 620 -4.32 -33.10 -9.82
CA ALA A 620 -4.42 -34.55 -9.78
C ALA A 620 -5.41 -35.11 -10.82
N ARG A 621 -6.37 -34.27 -11.29
CA ARG A 621 -7.34 -34.60 -12.32
C ARG A 621 -6.97 -34.10 -13.72
N GLY A 622 -5.72 -33.66 -13.92
CA GLY A 622 -5.18 -33.27 -15.22
C GLY A 622 -5.53 -31.87 -15.70
N VAL A 623 -6.13 -31.03 -14.83
CA VAL A 623 -6.38 -29.62 -15.16
C VAL A 623 -5.04 -28.91 -15.33
N SER A 624 -4.91 -28.02 -16.32
CA SER A 624 -3.68 -27.28 -16.58
C SER A 624 -3.28 -26.42 -15.36
N GLU A 625 -1.99 -26.19 -15.17
CA GLU A 625 -1.46 -25.39 -14.04
C GLU A 625 -2.14 -24.03 -13.96
N LYS A 626 -2.19 -23.31 -15.06
CA LYS A 626 -2.79 -21.97 -15.10
C LYS A 626 -4.28 -22.00 -14.75
N THR A 627 -5.03 -22.93 -15.34
CA THR A 627 -6.48 -23.03 -15.09
C THR A 627 -6.76 -23.39 -13.63
N ALA A 628 -5.98 -24.31 -13.05
CA ALA A 628 -6.09 -24.70 -11.66
C ALA A 628 -5.76 -23.53 -10.70
N ALA A 629 -4.73 -22.73 -11.02
CA ALA A 629 -4.35 -21.57 -10.24
C ALA A 629 -5.39 -20.42 -10.33
N ASP A 630 -5.94 -20.16 -11.50
CA ASP A 630 -7.00 -19.16 -11.70
C ASP A 630 -8.27 -19.57 -10.92
N PHE A 631 -8.66 -20.84 -11.01
CA PHE A 631 -9.81 -21.37 -10.27
C PHE A 631 -9.59 -21.29 -8.75
N MET A 632 -8.45 -21.75 -8.27
CA MET A 632 -8.06 -21.64 -6.86
C MET A 632 -8.10 -20.19 -6.35
N THR A 633 -7.65 -19.24 -7.19
CA THR A 633 -7.69 -17.81 -6.85
C THR A 633 -9.12 -17.28 -6.73
N ASP A 634 -10.04 -17.73 -7.56
CA ASP A 634 -11.45 -17.36 -7.51
C ASP A 634 -12.17 -17.96 -6.28
N VAL A 635 -11.87 -19.22 -5.92
CA VAL A 635 -12.34 -19.83 -4.65
C VAL A 635 -11.79 -19.06 -3.47
N ARG A 636 -10.46 -18.85 -3.42
CA ARG A 636 -9.80 -18.15 -2.31
C ARG A 636 -10.40 -16.78 -2.01
N LYS A 637 -10.76 -16.02 -3.04
CA LYS A 637 -11.32 -14.66 -2.92
C LYS A 637 -12.84 -14.64 -2.75
N GLY A 638 -13.50 -15.79 -2.55
CA GLY A 638 -14.93 -15.89 -2.41
C GLY A 638 -15.74 -15.48 -3.64
N LYS A 639 -15.09 -15.39 -4.81
CA LYS A 639 -15.81 -14.98 -6.04
C LYS A 639 -16.82 -16.01 -6.48
N ILE A 640 -16.55 -17.30 -6.30
CA ILE A 640 -17.48 -18.38 -6.61
C ILE A 640 -18.65 -18.32 -5.64
N CYS A 641 -18.40 -18.16 -4.35
CA CYS A 641 -19.46 -17.99 -3.35
C CYS A 641 -20.39 -16.80 -3.64
N SER A 642 -19.82 -15.68 -4.12
CA SER A 642 -20.59 -14.44 -4.34
C SER A 642 -21.37 -14.42 -5.67
N ARG A 643 -20.83 -15.00 -6.77
CA ARG A 643 -21.40 -14.91 -8.12
C ARG A 643 -21.77 -16.23 -8.78
N GLY A 644 -21.44 -17.36 -8.14
CA GLY A 644 -21.50 -18.70 -8.73
C GLY A 644 -20.37 -19.00 -9.70
N TYR A 645 -20.38 -20.19 -10.25
CA TYR A 645 -19.43 -20.62 -11.28
C TYR A 645 -19.72 -19.99 -12.64
N THR A 646 -18.68 -19.71 -13.40
CA THR A 646 -18.83 -19.36 -14.83
C THR A 646 -19.10 -20.62 -15.66
N LYS A 647 -19.55 -20.44 -16.89
CA LYS A 647 -19.78 -21.56 -17.82
C LYS A 647 -18.49 -22.35 -18.10
N GLU A 648 -17.38 -21.64 -18.20
CA GLU A 648 -16.05 -22.21 -18.42
C GLU A 648 -15.58 -23.02 -17.20
N GLN A 649 -15.86 -22.53 -15.99
CA GLN A 649 -15.55 -23.22 -14.74
C GLN A 649 -16.40 -24.49 -14.59
N TYR A 650 -17.71 -24.43 -14.84
CA TYR A 650 -18.56 -25.62 -14.87
C TYR A 650 -18.07 -26.66 -15.86
N LYS A 651 -17.74 -26.23 -17.06
CA LYS A 651 -17.22 -27.15 -18.08
C LYS A 651 -15.90 -27.79 -17.65
N MET A 652 -15.01 -27.01 -17.09
CA MET A 652 -13.71 -27.53 -16.59
C MET A 652 -13.90 -28.57 -15.48
N LEU A 653 -14.83 -28.32 -14.55
CA LEU A 653 -15.15 -29.26 -13.47
C LEU A 653 -15.78 -30.56 -14.00
N ASP A 654 -16.64 -30.48 -15.01
CA ASP A 654 -17.25 -31.62 -15.69
C ASP A 654 -16.17 -32.41 -16.49
N ASP A 655 -15.38 -31.70 -17.29
CA ASP A 655 -14.30 -32.31 -18.10
C ASP A 655 -13.24 -33.04 -17.25
N CYS A 656 -13.00 -32.61 -16.00
CA CYS A 656 -12.05 -33.25 -15.08
C CYS A 656 -12.70 -34.22 -14.07
N ASP A 657 -13.95 -34.55 -14.24
CA ASP A 657 -14.76 -35.42 -13.36
C ASP A 657 -14.64 -35.02 -11.88
N ALA A 658 -14.85 -33.71 -11.61
CA ALA A 658 -14.80 -33.19 -10.26
C ALA A 658 -15.98 -33.72 -9.43
N GLU A 659 -15.68 -34.22 -8.23
CA GLU A 659 -16.68 -34.80 -7.33
C GLU A 659 -17.61 -33.72 -6.76
N TYR A 660 -18.87 -34.10 -6.55
CA TYR A 660 -19.92 -33.16 -6.08
C TYR A 660 -19.56 -32.45 -4.78
N TRP A 661 -18.93 -33.17 -3.82
CA TRP A 661 -18.51 -32.57 -2.55
C TRP A 661 -17.51 -31.44 -2.74
N PHE A 662 -16.58 -31.57 -3.71
CA PHE A 662 -15.59 -30.54 -4.00
C PHE A 662 -16.24 -29.29 -4.58
N ILE A 663 -17.19 -29.50 -5.51
CA ILE A 663 -17.96 -28.41 -6.15
C ILE A 663 -18.75 -27.67 -5.08
N GLU A 664 -19.51 -28.40 -4.24
CA GLU A 664 -20.32 -27.83 -3.15
C GLU A 664 -19.46 -27.10 -2.12
N ALA A 665 -18.30 -27.66 -1.74
CA ALA A 665 -17.39 -27.02 -0.81
C ALA A 665 -16.87 -25.69 -1.34
N CYS A 666 -16.43 -25.65 -2.60
CA CYS A 666 -15.92 -24.43 -3.23
C CYS A 666 -16.98 -23.33 -3.39
N GLU A 667 -18.26 -23.68 -3.53
CA GLU A 667 -19.39 -22.71 -3.56
C GLU A 667 -19.62 -21.99 -2.23
N LYS A 668 -19.29 -22.64 -1.12
CA LYS A 668 -19.50 -22.09 0.22
C LYS A 668 -18.33 -21.23 0.71
N ILE A 669 -17.13 -21.50 0.23
CA ILE A 669 -15.90 -20.86 0.70
C ILE A 669 -15.88 -19.37 0.33
N GLN A 670 -15.72 -18.51 1.34
CA GLN A 670 -15.54 -17.08 1.16
C GLN A 670 -14.07 -16.66 1.16
N TYR A 671 -13.25 -17.36 1.94
CA TYR A 671 -11.81 -17.11 1.96
C TYR A 671 -11.02 -18.37 2.32
N LEU A 672 -9.93 -18.63 1.58
CA LEU A 672 -8.95 -19.68 1.88
C LEU A 672 -7.61 -19.08 2.26
N PHE A 673 -7.07 -19.60 3.34
CA PHE A 673 -5.76 -19.20 3.83
C PHE A 673 -4.62 -19.90 3.05
N PRO A 674 -3.45 -19.26 2.87
CA PRO A 674 -2.29 -19.89 2.25
C PRO A 674 -1.51 -20.74 3.26
N GLU A 675 -1.30 -22.03 2.96
CA GLU A 675 -0.59 -22.96 3.84
C GLU A 675 0.86 -22.49 4.11
N ALA A 676 1.57 -22.03 3.09
CA ALA A 676 2.93 -21.50 3.24
C ALA A 676 3.05 -20.34 4.25
N HIS A 677 2.03 -19.50 4.36
CA HIS A 677 1.97 -18.41 5.34
C HIS A 677 1.86 -18.97 6.76
N GLU A 678 0.99 -19.97 6.96
CA GLU A 678 0.79 -20.62 8.26
C GLU A 678 2.03 -21.40 8.73
N VAL A 679 2.75 -22.05 7.85
CA VAL A 679 4.01 -22.72 8.22
C VAL A 679 4.95 -21.73 8.89
N CYS A 680 5.13 -20.57 8.31
CA CYS A 680 6.03 -19.54 8.85
C CYS A 680 5.60 -19.06 10.25
N PHE A 681 4.31 -18.87 10.46
CA PHE A 681 3.77 -18.49 11.77
C PHE A 681 3.92 -19.61 12.79
N SER A 682 3.65 -20.86 12.39
CA SER A 682 3.76 -22.02 13.26
C SER A 682 5.20 -22.26 13.71
N VAL A 683 6.20 -22.09 12.84
CA VAL A 683 7.61 -22.21 13.22
C VAL A 683 8.00 -21.22 14.31
N SER A 684 7.66 -19.94 14.17
CA SER A 684 7.99 -18.94 15.19
C SER A 684 7.22 -19.15 16.50
N MET A 685 5.97 -19.63 16.45
CA MET A 685 5.20 -20.03 17.61
C MET A 685 5.88 -21.18 18.37
N LEU A 686 6.23 -22.24 17.67
CA LEU A 686 6.84 -23.43 18.26
C LEU A 686 8.22 -23.14 18.85
N ARG A 687 9.01 -22.27 18.24
CA ARG A 687 10.28 -21.79 18.81
C ARG A 687 10.11 -21.02 20.11
N LEU A 688 9.11 -20.13 20.18
CA LEU A 688 8.82 -19.42 21.42
C LEU A 688 8.34 -20.39 22.51
N LEU A 689 7.49 -21.35 22.15
CA LEU A 689 7.03 -22.39 23.07
C LEU A 689 8.21 -23.29 23.53
N TRP A 690 9.14 -23.63 22.66
CA TRP A 690 10.33 -24.38 23.03
C TRP A 690 11.21 -23.63 24.04
N LEU A 691 11.44 -22.34 23.83
CA LEU A 691 12.15 -21.49 24.78
C LEU A 691 11.43 -21.37 26.12
N ALA A 692 10.10 -21.33 26.10
CA ALA A 692 9.29 -21.37 27.31
C ALA A 692 9.46 -22.67 28.12
N LEU A 693 9.59 -23.81 27.46
CA LEU A 693 9.76 -25.11 28.10
C LEU A 693 11.21 -25.36 28.52
N ASN A 694 12.15 -25.07 27.67
CA ASN A 694 13.54 -25.51 27.77
C ASN A 694 14.53 -24.42 28.14
N GLY A 695 14.17 -23.14 28.03
CA GLY A 695 15.03 -22.01 28.36
C GLY A 695 15.37 -21.91 29.84
N SER A 696 16.35 -21.08 30.15
CA SER A 696 16.78 -20.77 31.52
C SER A 696 15.66 -20.15 32.37
N ALA A 697 15.83 -20.14 33.70
CA ALA A 697 14.87 -19.48 34.59
C ALA A 697 14.70 -17.98 34.26
N ALA A 698 15.75 -17.34 33.77
CA ALA A 698 15.70 -15.94 33.35
C ALA A 698 14.85 -15.75 32.08
N THR A 699 15.02 -16.61 31.07
CA THR A 699 14.20 -16.62 29.85
C THR A 699 12.74 -16.89 30.16
N LYS A 700 12.46 -17.88 30.98
CA LYS A 700 11.09 -18.20 31.44
C LYS A 700 10.42 -17.01 32.16
N GLY A 701 11.15 -16.37 33.07
CA GLY A 701 10.67 -15.18 33.76
C GLY A 701 10.40 -13.99 32.81
N THR A 702 11.22 -13.85 31.79
CA THR A 702 11.06 -12.80 30.77
C THR A 702 9.81 -13.03 29.91
N ILE A 703 9.56 -14.26 29.48
CA ILE A 703 8.36 -14.63 28.71
C ILE A 703 7.09 -14.36 29.53
N ILE A 704 7.04 -14.80 30.81
CA ILE A 704 5.89 -14.54 31.68
C ILE A 704 5.64 -13.05 31.88
N LYS A 705 6.69 -12.29 32.13
CA LYS A 705 6.58 -10.83 32.29
C LYS A 705 6.04 -10.16 31.03
N TYR A 706 6.54 -10.54 29.88
CA TYR A 706 6.13 -9.98 28.60
C TYR A 706 4.68 -10.27 28.26
N ALA A 707 4.21 -11.49 28.55
CA ALA A 707 2.79 -11.85 28.40
C ALA A 707 1.91 -10.97 29.31
N ALA A 708 2.27 -10.81 30.59
CA ALA A 708 1.51 -10.00 31.54
C ALA A 708 1.48 -8.49 31.20
N GLU A 709 2.50 -7.97 30.49
CA GLU A 709 2.52 -6.58 30.01
C GLU A 709 1.57 -6.39 28.81
N ARG A 710 1.33 -7.44 28.03
CA ARG A 710 0.47 -7.43 26.84
C ARG A 710 -1.03 -7.54 27.16
N GLU A 711 -1.38 -8.13 28.30
CA GLU A 711 -2.77 -8.24 28.77
C GLU A 711 -3.30 -6.94 29.41
N ARG A 712 -2.42 -5.98 29.71
CA ARG A 712 -2.75 -4.66 30.25
C ARG A 712 -2.98 -3.62 29.15
#